data_6866df19cce8eadb1185a4d99b30a24c
#
_entry.id   6866df19cce8eadb1185a4d99b30a24c
#
_cell.length_a   1.000
_cell.length_b   1.000
_cell.length_c   1.000
_cell.angle_alpha   90.00
_cell.angle_beta   90.00
_cell.angle_gamma   90.00
#
_symmetry.space_group_name_H-M   'P 1'
#
loop_
_entity.id
_entity.type
_entity.pdbx_description
1 polymer ?
#
loop_
_entity_poly.entity_id
_entity_poly.type
_entity_poly.pdbx_seq_one_letter_code
_entity_poly.pdbx_strand_id
1 'polypeptide(L)'
;MLTKRFARKQLSIAVALATSGLMSSAMAQDVTSDDSEQFAPTSLEEVVVVGRLQSVAASLTDERLELPYSADFLGFEAISRAGDSTIGAALRRVTGVTLVDNKFIYIRGLGERYSNVTVNGAAVPSPDLARSVIPLDLFPASIVESLKVQKSWGPELPANFGGGAIDIRTRSVPSGPVAAVSIGTGLNTESDDGLTYSNGSGSMPVTLSNAISRYKGDLSQTNIFDTENAAGNTITRAEAEGLQRDLILSLDRNAVLKQGSLDPDRDIKVDLGNAWDVTDELVFGASISGAYDEEYRNKNQIKRSVGSPETSFSEAQRTVYELRKTLAIVLGAEYAQDNTIQLSHYIIQNDADEARITSSFSNNNPAVDNFPNLKYATRLEERELELTQLSGSHRLGEFSPSPALEMLSFDWFYSDAKATTDVPNATTFSGSIDRNTSPAKPFISQSNTAGQFEFLSLEDNVESWGGRLELPVDIDGRELTVSGGWWNSEKSREYYGYTANVGTTATVGTPQTVFTDERINDLNNIFDISMGSGFGNESYVAAQKVGAVYGGLDFRLSEEWRVTVGSRWEEYQQAVLPVNLLDFTGVFNQQLIEQLQDPNQKFAIQNDDIYSSFALTYSGLSLLAANEFQIRFSVSNTVVRPDLRELADVAYIDPELSVRVFGNPSLQSTDILNYDLRGEFYYDGGDNFTVSLFYKDLELPIEQVEGAGSDDDTVLRYINGDSGEVYGVEFEGLKTLPAGLFLSGNVTLSDSEISITSNNEVTNTDRRLTGHSKYVVNASLGYDSPDERHSASLLYNVSSERIFFAGTSGNDDAFEQPFGSLDLIYNYYPTENLSLKVKVTNLLDSSREFEQKNSSGTNVKILEQEVGTSVGLSLSWKY
;
A
#
# COMPACT_ATOMS: atom_id res chain seq x y z
N MET A 1 2.04 -20.41 -16.35
CA MET A 1 1.57 -21.50 -15.45
C MET A 1 2.65 -22.48 -15.00
N LEU A 2 3.55 -22.95 -15.83
CA LEU A 2 4.65 -23.84 -15.38
C LEU A 2 5.73 -23.11 -14.55
N THR A 3 6.00 -21.87 -14.82
CA THR A 3 6.94 -21.02 -14.07
C THR A 3 6.43 -20.62 -12.67
N LYS A 4 5.12 -20.33 -12.51
CA LYS A 4 4.52 -20.00 -11.20
C LYS A 4 4.55 -21.20 -10.22
N ARG A 5 4.37 -22.43 -10.69
CA ARG A 5 4.53 -23.63 -9.83
C ARG A 5 5.97 -23.89 -9.39
N PHE A 6 6.95 -23.41 -10.16
CA PHE A 6 8.37 -23.58 -9.81
C PHE A 6 8.79 -22.59 -8.71
N ALA A 7 8.33 -21.34 -8.77
CA ALA A 7 8.61 -20.32 -7.73
C ALA A 7 7.98 -20.71 -6.38
N ARG A 8 6.71 -21.16 -6.37
CA ARG A 8 6.07 -21.68 -5.14
C ARG A 8 6.83 -22.86 -4.50
N LYS A 9 7.38 -23.77 -5.31
CA LYS A 9 8.22 -24.85 -4.79
C LYS A 9 9.59 -24.40 -4.31
N GLN A 10 10.17 -23.37 -4.92
CA GLN A 10 11.47 -22.86 -4.51
C GLN A 10 11.39 -22.09 -3.18
N LEU A 11 10.37 -21.31 -2.96
CA LEU A 11 10.16 -20.61 -1.69
C LEU A 11 9.96 -21.60 -0.52
N SER A 12 9.14 -22.64 -0.74
CA SER A 12 8.94 -23.71 0.26
C SER A 12 10.21 -24.54 0.52
N ILE A 13 11.06 -24.73 -0.48
CA ILE A 13 12.34 -25.45 -0.37
C ILE A 13 13.40 -24.58 0.32
N ALA A 14 13.43 -23.25 0.07
CA ALA A 14 14.37 -22.33 0.71
C ALA A 14 14.12 -22.21 2.23
N VAL A 15 12.85 -22.13 2.64
CA VAL A 15 12.46 -22.14 4.06
C VAL A 15 12.76 -23.50 4.72
N ALA A 16 12.52 -24.61 4.02
CA ALA A 16 12.81 -25.94 4.53
C ALA A 16 14.33 -26.26 4.61
N LEU A 17 15.15 -25.72 3.69
CA LEU A 17 16.60 -25.87 3.74
C LEU A 17 17.26 -25.00 4.83
N ALA A 18 16.71 -23.79 5.10
CA ALA A 18 17.15 -22.96 6.20
C ALA A 18 16.89 -23.62 7.58
N THR A 19 15.79 -24.36 7.73
CA THR A 19 15.45 -25.07 8.98
C THR A 19 16.23 -26.37 9.18
N SER A 20 16.67 -27.05 8.10
CA SER A 20 17.41 -28.31 8.21
C SER A 20 18.94 -28.12 8.36
N GLY A 21 19.50 -26.96 7.99
CA GLY A 21 20.93 -26.64 8.17
C GLY A 21 21.32 -26.26 9.60
N LEU A 22 20.37 -25.85 10.42
CA LEU A 22 20.61 -25.34 11.78
C LEU A 22 20.85 -26.44 12.84
N MET A 23 20.57 -27.72 12.54
CA MET A 23 20.75 -28.79 13.55
C MET A 23 22.15 -29.47 13.53
N SER A 24 23.04 -29.12 12.64
CA SER A 24 24.31 -29.85 12.48
C SER A 24 25.59 -29.09 12.86
N SER A 25 25.53 -27.83 13.28
CA SER A 25 26.73 -27.03 13.58
C SER A 25 26.87 -26.50 15.02
N ALA A 26 26.06 -26.96 15.94
CA ALA A 26 26.15 -26.57 17.35
C ALA A 26 27.09 -27.49 18.16
N MET A 27 28.35 -27.66 17.72
CA MET A 27 29.42 -28.23 18.57
C MET A 27 30.79 -27.60 18.27
N ALA A 28 31.32 -26.95 19.29
CA ALA A 28 32.71 -26.54 19.52
C ALA A 28 33.21 -25.22 18.91
N GLN A 29 33.45 -24.20 19.73
CA GLN A 29 34.82 -24.00 20.25
C GLN A 29 34.88 -22.87 21.29
N ASP A 30 35.46 -23.21 22.43
CA ASP A 30 35.92 -22.35 23.52
C ASP A 30 37.22 -21.68 23.05
N VAL A 31 37.33 -20.34 23.04
CA VAL A 31 38.60 -19.62 22.99
C VAL A 31 38.56 -18.37 23.88
N THR A 32 39.53 -18.32 24.71
CA THR A 32 39.87 -17.40 25.81
C THR A 32 40.09 -15.95 25.36
N SER A 33 39.67 -15.05 26.25
CA SER A 33 39.90 -13.60 26.27
C SER A 33 41.35 -13.19 26.17
N ASP A 34 41.64 -12.13 25.42
CA ASP A 34 42.76 -11.23 25.73
C ASP A 34 42.39 -9.76 25.38
N ASP A 35 42.68 -8.87 26.32
CA ASP A 35 42.37 -7.45 26.31
C ASP A 35 43.28 -6.69 25.36
N SER A 36 42.70 -5.91 24.42
CA SER A 36 43.35 -4.69 23.91
C SER A 36 42.30 -3.70 23.40
N GLU A 37 42.14 -2.58 24.15
CA GLU A 37 41.39 -1.41 23.69
C GLU A 37 41.99 -0.83 22.42
N GLN A 38 41.21 -0.83 21.34
CA GLN A 38 41.39 0.05 20.20
C GLN A 38 40.04 0.57 19.74
N PHE A 39 39.96 1.90 19.68
CA PHE A 39 38.80 2.62 19.13
C PHE A 39 38.57 2.18 17.66
N ALA A 40 37.48 1.47 17.44
CA ALA A 40 36.97 1.17 16.09
C ALA A 40 35.81 2.13 15.77
N PRO A 41 35.67 2.58 14.53
CA PRO A 41 34.51 3.37 14.10
C PRO A 41 33.24 2.52 14.24
N THR A 42 32.17 3.17 14.69
CA THR A 42 30.88 2.59 15.04
C THR A 42 30.23 1.92 13.82
N SER A 43 30.50 0.63 13.63
CA SER A 43 29.61 -0.20 12.84
C SER A 43 28.30 -0.34 13.61
N LEU A 44 27.19 -0.09 12.96
CA LEU A 44 25.85 -0.31 13.51
C LEU A 44 25.71 -1.80 13.86
N GLU A 45 25.99 -2.15 15.11
CA GLU A 45 25.66 -3.48 15.64
C GLU A 45 24.15 -3.62 15.58
N GLU A 46 23.67 -4.64 14.88
CA GLU A 46 22.28 -5.06 14.90
C GLU A 46 21.94 -5.60 16.29
N VAL A 47 21.69 -4.69 17.21
CA VAL A 47 21.27 -5.02 18.58
C VAL A 47 19.79 -5.33 18.54
N VAL A 48 19.44 -6.60 18.72
CA VAL A 48 18.09 -6.94 19.18
C VAL A 48 17.87 -6.25 20.50
N VAL A 49 16.84 -5.44 20.52
CA VAL A 49 16.49 -4.50 21.57
C VAL A 49 16.39 -5.20 22.93
N VAL A 50 17.47 -5.20 23.65
CA VAL A 50 17.47 -5.23 25.10
C VAL A 50 17.86 -3.82 25.53
N GLY A 51 16.84 -3.01 25.81
CA GLY A 51 16.94 -1.80 26.61
C GLY A 51 17.89 -0.69 26.17
N ARG A 52 17.96 -0.24 24.93
CA ARG A 52 18.53 1.08 24.64
C ARG A 52 17.91 1.72 23.38
N LEU A 53 16.88 2.56 23.58
CA LEU A 53 16.43 3.59 22.64
C LEU A 53 17.55 4.60 22.28
N GLN A 54 18.69 4.57 22.95
CA GLN A 54 19.64 5.67 22.92
C GLN A 54 20.65 5.64 21.77
N SER A 55 21.02 4.49 21.21
CA SER A 55 22.11 4.45 20.22
C SER A 55 21.65 4.63 18.76
N VAL A 56 20.59 3.94 18.34
CA VAL A 56 20.06 4.10 16.97
C VAL A 56 19.20 5.37 16.86
N ALA A 57 18.46 5.71 17.91
CA ALA A 57 17.78 7.01 17.98
C ALA A 57 18.76 8.18 17.88
N ALA A 58 19.99 8.05 18.37
CA ALA A 58 21.02 9.06 18.25
C ALA A 58 21.46 9.24 16.79
N SER A 59 21.78 8.16 16.05
CA SER A 59 22.23 8.28 14.65
C SER A 59 21.16 8.84 13.72
N LEU A 60 19.89 8.46 13.91
CA LEU A 60 18.76 9.05 13.16
C LEU A 60 18.48 10.51 13.55
N THR A 61 18.78 10.88 14.81
CA THR A 61 18.71 12.27 15.25
C THR A 61 19.83 13.10 14.62
N ASP A 62 21.03 12.57 14.55
CA ASP A 62 22.15 13.22 13.88
C ASP A 62 21.88 13.41 12.39
N GLU A 63 21.36 12.39 11.69
CA GLU A 63 20.92 12.52 10.29
C GLU A 63 19.82 13.59 10.14
N ARG A 64 18.86 13.65 11.06
CA ARG A 64 17.80 14.68 11.07
C ARG A 64 18.37 16.08 11.22
N LEU A 65 19.40 16.26 12.05
CA LEU A 65 20.09 17.54 12.25
C LEU A 65 20.87 17.99 11.01
N GLU A 66 21.48 17.05 10.31
CA GLU A 66 22.28 17.34 9.12
C GLU A 66 21.45 17.64 7.87
N LEU A 67 20.21 17.14 7.78
CA LEU A 67 19.36 17.42 6.63
C LEU A 67 18.97 18.91 6.53
N PRO A 68 19.04 19.53 5.33
CA PRO A 68 18.57 20.89 5.14
C PRO A 68 17.04 20.99 5.10
N TYR A 69 16.35 19.90 4.84
CA TYR A 69 14.90 19.80 4.71
C TYR A 69 14.28 19.07 5.88
N SER A 70 13.00 19.38 6.19
CA SER A 70 12.27 18.74 7.29
C SER A 70 11.95 17.29 6.97
N ALA A 71 12.48 16.36 7.77
CA ALA A 71 12.20 14.94 7.69
C ALA A 71 12.00 14.33 9.08
N ASP A 72 11.18 13.30 9.17
CA ASP A 72 11.04 12.46 10.34
C ASP A 72 11.53 11.05 10.03
N PHE A 73 12.14 10.43 11.02
CA PHE A 73 12.70 9.08 10.91
C PHE A 73 12.05 8.13 11.88
N LEU A 74 11.84 6.90 11.44
CA LEU A 74 11.40 5.80 12.29
C LEU A 74 12.31 4.60 12.07
N GLY A 75 13.19 4.33 13.01
CA GLY A 75 14.13 3.20 12.97
C GLY A 75 13.47 1.87 13.29
N PHE A 76 14.11 0.79 12.88
CA PHE A 76 13.67 -0.59 13.10
C PHE A 76 13.36 -0.88 14.59
N GLU A 77 14.16 -0.35 15.53
CA GLU A 77 13.94 -0.54 16.97
C GLU A 77 12.58 -0.01 17.42
N ALA A 78 12.21 1.21 16.98
CA ALA A 78 10.93 1.81 17.31
C ALA A 78 9.76 1.03 16.69
N ILE A 79 9.94 0.52 15.46
CA ILE A 79 8.98 -0.34 14.75
C ILE A 79 8.80 -1.66 15.50
N SER A 80 9.89 -2.33 15.85
CA SER A 80 9.90 -3.61 16.56
C SER A 80 9.31 -3.50 17.99
N ARG A 81 9.63 -2.41 18.71
CA ARG A 81 9.09 -2.13 20.06
C ARG A 81 7.56 -1.98 20.01
N ALA A 82 7.02 -1.28 19.03
CA ALA A 82 5.59 -1.14 18.84
C ALA A 82 4.92 -2.42 18.29
N GLY A 83 5.72 -3.41 17.91
CA GLY A 83 5.22 -4.67 17.40
C GLY A 83 4.48 -4.54 16.08
N ASP A 84 4.82 -3.55 15.24
CA ASP A 84 4.18 -3.39 13.94
C ASP A 84 4.64 -4.49 13.00
N SER A 85 3.67 -5.10 12.32
CA SER A 85 3.94 -6.17 11.35
C SER A 85 4.19 -5.64 9.94
N THR A 86 3.65 -4.45 9.62
CA THR A 86 3.77 -3.80 8.32
C THR A 86 4.27 -2.36 8.44
N ILE A 87 4.80 -1.82 7.34
CA ILE A 87 5.23 -0.42 7.27
C ILE A 87 4.05 0.54 7.45
N GLY A 88 2.88 0.23 6.89
CA GLY A 88 1.69 1.04 7.08
C GLY A 88 1.34 1.23 8.56
N ALA A 89 1.37 0.15 9.35
CA ALA A 89 1.13 0.22 10.80
C ALA A 89 2.18 1.10 11.52
N ALA A 90 3.44 1.02 11.12
CA ALA A 90 4.52 1.82 11.69
C ALA A 90 4.35 3.32 11.40
N LEU A 91 4.00 3.67 10.16
CA LEU A 91 3.88 5.05 9.70
C LEU A 91 2.74 5.84 10.37
N ARG A 92 1.70 5.17 10.89
CA ARG A 92 0.66 5.84 11.71
C ARG A 92 1.21 6.66 12.87
N ARG A 93 2.41 6.32 13.36
CA ARG A 93 3.05 6.99 14.50
C ARG A 93 3.93 8.17 14.11
N VAL A 94 4.17 8.38 12.82
CA VAL A 94 4.90 9.54 12.33
C VAL A 94 3.99 10.76 12.39
N THR A 95 4.54 11.90 12.79
CA THR A 95 3.81 13.16 12.91
C THR A 95 3.13 13.55 11.60
N GLY A 96 1.88 13.98 11.65
CA GLY A 96 1.14 14.43 10.46
C GLY A 96 0.75 13.31 9.48
N VAL A 97 0.90 12.05 9.86
CA VAL A 97 0.54 10.89 9.02
C VAL A 97 -0.71 10.21 9.56
N THR A 98 -1.66 9.91 8.67
CA THR A 98 -2.82 9.06 8.93
C THR A 98 -2.86 7.90 7.96
N LEU A 99 -3.45 6.79 8.36
CA LEU A 99 -3.61 5.60 7.54
C LEU A 99 -5.09 5.42 7.15
N VAL A 100 -5.33 5.15 5.88
CA VAL A 100 -6.66 4.86 5.33
C VAL A 100 -6.69 3.40 4.89
N ASP A 101 -7.73 2.66 5.24
CA ASP A 101 -7.93 1.24 4.92
C ASP A 101 -6.77 0.33 5.35
N ASN A 102 -5.97 0.75 6.33
CA ASN A 102 -4.72 0.11 6.76
C ASN A 102 -3.66 -0.05 5.64
N LYS A 103 -3.83 0.60 4.50
CA LYS A 103 -3.02 0.43 3.27
C LYS A 103 -2.37 1.73 2.81
N PHE A 104 -3.13 2.82 2.79
CA PHE A 104 -2.74 4.08 2.15
C PHE A 104 -2.51 5.17 3.18
N ILE A 105 -1.45 5.93 2.98
CA ILE A 105 -1.12 7.02 3.88
C ILE A 105 -1.53 8.38 3.32
N TYR A 106 -1.97 9.21 4.27
CA TYR A 106 -2.24 10.62 4.07
C TYR A 106 -1.25 11.41 4.90
N ILE A 107 -0.55 12.33 4.27
CA ILE A 107 0.44 13.19 4.94
C ILE A 107 -0.09 14.62 4.98
N ARG A 108 -0.21 15.19 6.18
CA ARG A 108 -0.73 16.53 6.39
C ARG A 108 -2.13 16.75 5.79
N GLY A 109 -2.94 15.70 5.84
CA GLY A 109 -4.31 15.72 5.32
C GLY A 109 -4.44 15.57 3.80
N LEU A 110 -3.33 15.50 3.07
CA LEU A 110 -3.32 15.21 1.64
C LEU A 110 -3.29 13.70 1.41
N GLY A 111 -4.16 13.22 0.53
CA GLY A 111 -4.36 11.82 0.22
C GLY A 111 -3.13 11.13 -0.38
N GLU A 112 -3.22 9.83 -0.55
CA GLU A 112 -2.13 8.98 -1.03
C GLU A 112 -1.56 9.42 -2.37
N ARG A 113 -2.38 9.97 -3.29
CA ARG A 113 -1.94 10.51 -4.58
C ARG A 113 -0.94 11.66 -4.46
N TYR A 114 -1.00 12.38 -3.33
CA TYR A 114 -0.13 13.51 -3.03
C TYR A 114 1.16 13.10 -2.33
N SER A 115 1.39 11.79 -2.16
CA SER A 115 2.57 11.24 -1.49
C SER A 115 3.39 10.39 -2.46
N ASN A 116 4.71 10.48 -2.36
CA ASN A 116 5.64 9.65 -3.11
C ASN A 116 6.22 8.57 -2.19
N VAL A 117 6.32 7.34 -2.68
CA VAL A 117 6.93 6.22 -1.95
C VAL A 117 8.06 5.63 -2.79
N THR A 118 9.24 5.50 -2.19
CA THR A 118 10.42 4.87 -2.77
C THR A 118 10.94 3.76 -1.87
N VAL A 119 11.71 2.84 -2.44
CA VAL A 119 12.50 1.86 -1.71
C VAL A 119 13.97 2.11 -2.02
N ASN A 120 14.75 2.54 -1.02
CA ASN A 120 16.15 2.97 -1.17
C ASN A 120 16.33 3.98 -2.32
N GLY A 121 15.43 4.96 -2.44
CA GLY A 121 15.43 5.99 -3.48
C GLY A 121 14.87 5.59 -4.85
N ALA A 122 14.59 4.30 -5.08
CA ALA A 122 14.02 3.79 -6.32
C ALA A 122 12.49 3.82 -6.33
N ALA A 123 11.90 4.13 -7.47
CA ALA A 123 10.45 4.00 -7.67
C ALA A 123 10.03 2.53 -7.66
N VAL A 124 8.83 2.25 -7.17
CA VAL A 124 8.26 0.90 -7.08
C VAL A 124 6.87 0.83 -7.72
N PRO A 125 6.53 -0.31 -8.37
CA PRO A 125 5.21 -0.53 -8.95
C PRO A 125 4.16 -0.84 -7.89
N SER A 126 2.89 -0.67 -8.25
CA SER A 126 1.76 -0.98 -7.37
C SER A 126 0.98 -2.21 -7.86
N PRO A 127 0.77 -3.21 -7.00
CA PRO A 127 -0.13 -4.33 -7.31
C PRO A 127 -1.60 -3.98 -7.10
N ASP A 128 -1.95 -2.77 -6.68
CA ASP A 128 -3.34 -2.39 -6.45
C ASP A 128 -4.09 -2.20 -7.78
N LEU A 129 -5.27 -2.85 -7.89
CA LEU A 129 -6.10 -2.81 -9.10
C LEU A 129 -6.77 -1.44 -9.32
N ALA A 130 -7.05 -0.73 -8.23
CA ALA A 130 -7.75 0.54 -8.23
C ALA A 130 -6.84 1.76 -8.36
N ARG A 131 -5.58 1.63 -7.92
CA ARG A 131 -4.65 2.76 -7.72
C ARG A 131 -3.26 2.38 -8.18
N SER A 132 -2.49 3.35 -8.68
CA SER A 132 -1.05 3.11 -8.96
C SER A 132 -0.17 3.49 -7.76
N VAL A 133 -0.76 3.94 -6.65
CA VAL A 133 -0.06 4.15 -5.39
C VAL A 133 0.16 2.81 -4.70
N ILE A 134 1.37 2.59 -4.19
CA ILE A 134 1.71 1.33 -3.56
C ILE A 134 1.03 1.18 -2.19
N PRO A 135 0.33 0.06 -1.94
CA PRO A 135 -0.25 -0.21 -0.63
C PRO A 135 0.85 -0.63 0.36
N LEU A 136 0.94 0.06 1.49
CA LEU A 136 2.02 -0.14 2.46
C LEU A 136 1.81 -1.33 3.41
N ASP A 137 0.66 -1.97 3.37
CA ASP A 137 0.40 -3.26 4.00
C ASP A 137 1.19 -4.41 3.37
N LEU A 138 1.64 -4.21 2.12
CA LEU A 138 2.45 -5.18 1.38
C LEU A 138 3.83 -5.38 2.00
N PHE A 139 4.46 -4.30 2.52
CA PHE A 139 5.81 -4.37 3.04
C PHE A 139 5.85 -4.81 4.50
N PRO A 140 6.46 -5.97 4.82
CA PRO A 140 6.64 -6.39 6.19
C PRO A 140 7.70 -5.53 6.89
N ALA A 141 7.47 -5.22 8.16
CA ALA A 141 8.43 -4.47 8.96
C ALA A 141 9.80 -5.17 9.12
N SER A 142 9.86 -6.49 8.90
CA SER A 142 11.08 -7.29 9.06
C SER A 142 12.20 -6.98 8.07
N ILE A 143 11.88 -6.46 6.87
CA ILE A 143 12.89 -6.11 5.85
C ILE A 143 13.38 -4.67 5.97
N VAL A 144 12.81 -3.87 6.88
CA VAL A 144 13.05 -2.44 6.99
C VAL A 144 14.13 -2.17 8.04
N GLU A 145 15.08 -1.31 7.71
CA GLU A 145 16.05 -0.71 8.62
C GLU A 145 15.51 0.60 9.21
N SER A 146 15.01 1.48 8.35
CA SER A 146 14.39 2.73 8.76
C SER A 146 13.40 3.25 7.71
N LEU A 147 12.51 4.12 8.16
CA LEU A 147 11.60 4.87 7.31
C LEU A 147 11.96 6.35 7.41
N LYS A 148 12.15 7.00 6.28
CA LYS A 148 12.33 8.45 6.17
C LYS A 148 11.06 9.05 5.60
N VAL A 149 10.45 9.97 6.34
CA VAL A 149 9.27 10.74 5.88
C VAL A 149 9.68 12.19 5.72
N GLN A 150 9.99 12.60 4.49
CA GLN A 150 10.40 13.96 4.18
C GLN A 150 9.17 14.81 3.85
N LYS A 151 8.99 15.92 4.57
CA LYS A 151 7.79 16.78 4.49
C LYS A 151 8.04 18.11 3.80
N SER A 152 9.29 18.52 3.61
CA SER A 152 9.68 19.62 2.75
C SER A 152 10.48 19.10 1.57
N TRP A 153 10.18 19.62 0.38
CA TRP A 153 10.77 19.11 -0.85
C TRP A 153 12.19 19.64 -1.07
N GLY A 154 13.08 18.75 -1.53
CA GLY A 154 14.42 19.03 -2.03
C GLY A 154 14.60 18.50 -3.46
N PRO A 155 15.58 19.03 -4.25
CA PRO A 155 15.72 18.71 -5.68
C PRO A 155 16.11 17.27 -5.97
N GLU A 156 16.62 16.54 -4.98
CA GLU A 156 16.90 15.10 -5.05
C GLU A 156 15.66 14.24 -5.14
N LEU A 157 14.53 14.73 -4.63
CA LEU A 157 13.24 14.03 -4.68
C LEU A 157 12.52 14.24 -6.01
N PRO A 158 11.71 13.27 -6.48
CA PRO A 158 10.79 13.49 -7.59
C PRO A 158 9.90 14.72 -7.37
N ALA A 159 9.59 15.44 -8.45
CA ALA A 159 8.73 16.63 -8.39
C ALA A 159 7.28 16.31 -8.03
N ASN A 160 6.85 15.06 -8.19
CA ASN A 160 5.54 14.56 -7.75
C ASN A 160 5.49 14.49 -6.22
N PHE A 161 5.22 15.66 -5.58
CA PHE A 161 5.30 15.85 -4.15
C PHE A 161 4.22 16.82 -3.67
N GLY A 162 3.23 16.31 -2.96
CA GLY A 162 2.16 17.13 -2.36
C GLY A 162 2.22 17.10 -0.83
N GLY A 163 1.93 15.96 -0.20
CA GLY A 163 1.95 15.80 1.25
C GLY A 163 3.36 15.60 1.80
N GLY A 164 4.11 14.69 1.17
CA GLY A 164 5.47 14.30 1.57
C GLY A 164 6.01 13.16 0.72
N ALA A 165 7.25 12.78 0.97
CA ALA A 165 7.90 11.62 0.38
C ALA A 165 8.33 10.63 1.46
N ILE A 166 8.09 9.34 1.22
CA ILE A 166 8.48 8.25 2.09
C ILE A 166 9.54 7.44 1.38
N ASP A 167 10.68 7.28 2.02
CA ASP A 167 11.70 6.35 1.58
C ASP A 167 11.78 5.18 2.56
N ILE A 168 11.51 4.00 2.06
CA ILE A 168 11.62 2.74 2.78
C ILE A 168 13.06 2.27 2.64
N ARG A 169 13.84 2.43 3.69
CA ARG A 169 15.22 1.95 3.71
C ARG A 169 15.24 0.51 4.20
N THR A 170 15.70 -0.36 3.34
CA THR A 170 15.78 -1.78 3.65
C THR A 170 17.08 -2.10 4.35
N ARG A 171 17.10 -3.22 5.07
CA ARG A 171 18.29 -3.67 5.78
C ARG A 171 19.45 -3.90 4.84
N SER A 172 20.60 -3.43 5.26
CA SER A 172 21.90 -3.71 4.62
C SER A 172 22.48 -5.06 5.10
N VAL A 173 23.66 -5.36 4.60
CA VAL A 173 24.42 -6.54 5.02
C VAL A 173 24.85 -6.38 6.49
N PRO A 174 24.65 -7.42 7.34
CA PRO A 174 25.07 -7.34 8.74
C PRO A 174 26.61 -7.27 8.87
N SER A 175 27.09 -6.63 9.92
CA SER A 175 28.52 -6.52 10.22
C SER A 175 29.14 -7.80 10.82
N GLY A 176 28.31 -8.77 11.20
CA GLY A 176 28.75 -10.03 11.80
C GLY A 176 27.69 -11.12 11.69
N PRO A 177 27.90 -12.29 12.34
CA PRO A 177 26.96 -13.40 12.28
C PRO A 177 25.61 -13.04 12.94
N VAL A 178 24.52 -13.23 12.20
CA VAL A 178 23.14 -13.06 12.64
C VAL A 178 22.37 -14.33 12.38
N ALA A 179 21.68 -14.85 13.41
CA ALA A 179 20.71 -15.92 13.24
C ALA A 179 19.53 -15.65 14.20
N ALA A 180 18.35 -15.39 13.66
CA ALA A 180 17.15 -15.15 14.45
C ALA A 180 15.96 -15.94 13.92
N VAL A 181 15.12 -16.42 14.86
CA VAL A 181 13.87 -17.11 14.54
C VAL A 181 12.77 -16.56 15.44
N SER A 182 11.63 -16.24 14.87
CA SER A 182 10.44 -15.82 15.61
C SER A 182 9.24 -16.66 15.20
N ILE A 183 8.43 -17.06 16.16
CA ILE A 183 7.19 -17.80 15.95
C ILE A 183 6.09 -17.10 16.76
N GLY A 184 4.96 -16.86 16.14
CA GLY A 184 3.81 -16.21 16.76
C GLY A 184 2.49 -16.86 16.46
N THR A 185 1.49 -16.52 17.30
CA THR A 185 0.09 -16.89 17.12
C THR A 185 -0.80 -15.78 17.66
N GLY A 186 -2.01 -15.67 17.11
CA GLY A 186 -2.95 -14.62 17.51
C GLY A 186 -4.41 -15.03 17.37
N LEU A 187 -5.28 -14.22 17.97
CA LEU A 187 -6.74 -14.34 17.91
C LEU A 187 -7.36 -12.95 17.79
N ASN A 188 -8.52 -12.86 17.14
CA ASN A 188 -9.33 -11.65 17.10
C ASN A 188 -10.74 -11.97 17.64
N THR A 189 -11.30 -11.09 18.49
CA THR A 189 -12.58 -11.32 19.16
C THR A 189 -13.76 -11.48 18.22
N GLU A 190 -13.70 -10.87 17.02
CA GLU A 190 -14.74 -10.95 16.01
C GLU A 190 -14.51 -12.08 14.98
N SER A 191 -13.43 -12.87 15.14
CA SER A 191 -13.00 -13.86 14.15
C SER A 191 -12.93 -15.29 14.70
N ASP A 192 -13.83 -15.66 15.65
CA ASP A 192 -13.93 -17.04 16.18
C ASP A 192 -14.55 -17.99 15.16
N ASP A 193 -15.66 -17.60 14.56
CA ASP A 193 -16.38 -18.33 13.52
C ASP A 193 -16.58 -17.46 12.29
N GLY A 194 -16.43 -18.01 11.10
CA GLY A 194 -16.55 -17.27 9.85
C GLY A 194 -17.01 -18.11 8.67
N LEU A 195 -17.04 -17.47 7.50
CA LEU A 195 -17.35 -18.12 6.25
C LEU A 195 -16.09 -18.75 5.66
N THR A 196 -16.20 -19.98 5.21
CA THR A 196 -15.15 -20.69 4.48
C THR A 196 -15.73 -21.36 3.24
N TYR A 197 -14.89 -21.60 2.23
CA TYR A 197 -15.26 -22.39 1.07
C TYR A 197 -14.17 -23.43 0.75
N SER A 198 -14.54 -24.49 0.08
CA SER A 198 -13.75 -25.73 0.07
C SER A 198 -12.79 -25.90 -1.10
N ASN A 199 -12.80 -25.06 -2.09
CA ASN A 199 -11.90 -25.16 -3.24
C ASN A 199 -11.38 -23.80 -3.58
N GLY A 200 -10.07 -23.72 -3.77
CA GLY A 200 -9.44 -22.52 -4.30
C GLY A 200 -10.10 -22.05 -5.59
N SER A 201 -9.96 -20.79 -5.89
CA SER A 201 -10.48 -20.22 -7.13
C SER A 201 -9.84 -20.91 -8.33
N GLY A 202 -10.69 -21.32 -9.27
CA GLY A 202 -10.25 -21.76 -10.58
C GLY A 202 -9.61 -20.61 -11.37
N SER A 203 -8.94 -20.91 -12.47
CA SER A 203 -8.51 -19.91 -13.44
C SER A 203 -9.52 -19.82 -14.58
N MET A 204 -9.44 -18.72 -15.37
CA MET A 204 -10.23 -18.61 -16.59
C MET A 204 -10.04 -19.84 -17.48
N PRO A 205 -11.12 -20.56 -17.85
CA PRO A 205 -10.99 -21.76 -18.67
C PRO A 205 -10.48 -21.43 -20.08
N VAL A 206 -9.54 -22.23 -20.58
CA VAL A 206 -9.03 -22.08 -21.95
C VAL A 206 -10.15 -22.17 -22.99
N THR A 207 -11.16 -23.02 -22.73
CA THR A 207 -12.36 -23.16 -23.59
C THR A 207 -13.14 -21.86 -23.68
N LEU A 208 -13.33 -21.15 -22.56
CA LEU A 208 -14.00 -19.86 -22.51
C LEU A 208 -13.16 -18.79 -23.23
N SER A 209 -11.87 -18.71 -22.97
CA SER A 209 -10.96 -17.77 -23.64
C SER A 209 -10.96 -17.95 -25.16
N ASN A 210 -10.91 -19.19 -25.63
CA ASN A 210 -11.00 -19.51 -27.05
C ASN A 210 -12.36 -19.13 -27.66
N ALA A 211 -13.46 -19.35 -26.93
CA ALA A 211 -14.80 -19.01 -27.37
C ALA A 211 -14.99 -17.49 -27.47
N ILE A 212 -14.49 -16.72 -26.48
CA ILE A 212 -14.48 -15.27 -26.50
C ILE A 212 -13.80 -14.76 -27.78
N SER A 213 -12.61 -15.24 -28.09
CA SER A 213 -11.87 -14.88 -29.30
C SER A 213 -12.59 -15.30 -30.57
N ARG A 214 -13.13 -16.52 -30.62
CA ARG A 214 -13.79 -17.09 -31.79
C ARG A 214 -15.09 -16.37 -32.12
N TYR A 215 -15.90 -16.11 -31.11
CA TYR A 215 -17.24 -15.51 -31.24
C TYR A 215 -17.25 -14.00 -30.99
N LYS A 216 -16.06 -13.38 -30.88
CA LYS A 216 -15.88 -11.95 -30.64
C LYS A 216 -16.69 -11.42 -29.44
N GLY A 217 -16.71 -12.21 -28.35
CA GLY A 217 -17.40 -11.87 -27.11
C GLY A 217 -18.92 -12.05 -27.10
N ASP A 218 -19.55 -12.25 -28.22
CA ASP A 218 -20.98 -12.58 -28.26
C ASP A 218 -21.15 -14.11 -28.20
N LEU A 219 -21.36 -14.61 -26.98
CA LEU A 219 -21.55 -16.03 -26.68
C LEU A 219 -23.03 -16.47 -26.82
N SER A 220 -23.88 -15.66 -27.43
CA SER A 220 -25.29 -16.02 -27.69
C SER A 220 -25.39 -17.26 -28.61
N GLN A 221 -26.42 -18.07 -28.39
CA GLN A 221 -26.72 -19.24 -29.20
C GLN A 221 -26.81 -18.85 -30.73
N THR A 222 -27.36 -17.69 -31.03
CA THR A 222 -27.51 -17.21 -32.39
C THR A 222 -26.15 -16.90 -33.03
N ASN A 223 -25.28 -16.15 -32.32
CA ASN A 223 -23.97 -15.81 -32.87
C ASN A 223 -23.06 -17.05 -33.02
N ILE A 224 -23.10 -17.97 -32.05
CA ILE A 224 -22.38 -19.26 -32.12
C ILE A 224 -22.85 -20.01 -33.36
N PHE A 225 -24.17 -20.18 -33.55
CA PHE A 225 -24.76 -20.85 -34.71
C PHE A 225 -24.33 -20.18 -36.02
N ASP A 226 -24.45 -18.88 -36.14
CA ASP A 226 -24.14 -18.14 -37.37
C ASP A 226 -22.63 -18.18 -37.67
N THR A 227 -21.78 -17.99 -36.68
CA THR A 227 -20.30 -18.02 -36.80
C THR A 227 -19.81 -19.40 -37.25
N GLU A 228 -20.30 -20.49 -36.63
CA GLU A 228 -19.89 -21.86 -36.99
C GLU A 228 -20.31 -22.22 -38.40
N ASN A 229 -21.59 -21.90 -38.79
CA ASN A 229 -22.07 -22.16 -40.11
C ASN A 229 -21.36 -21.32 -41.19
N ALA A 230 -21.03 -20.06 -40.88
CA ALA A 230 -20.23 -19.22 -41.79
C ALA A 230 -18.79 -19.73 -41.97
N ALA A 231 -18.24 -20.38 -40.96
CA ALA A 231 -16.92 -21.05 -41.00
C ALA A 231 -16.96 -22.41 -41.72
N GLY A 232 -18.14 -22.90 -42.13
CA GLY A 232 -18.31 -24.17 -42.80
C GLY A 232 -18.56 -25.38 -41.88
N ASN A 233 -18.69 -25.14 -40.59
CA ASN A 233 -19.01 -26.16 -39.59
C ASN A 233 -20.55 -26.26 -39.49
N THR A 234 -21.19 -26.93 -40.33
CA THR A 234 -22.68 -27.05 -40.36
C THR A 234 -23.17 -27.59 -39.01
N ILE A 235 -23.68 -26.73 -38.14
CA ILE A 235 -24.26 -27.07 -36.82
C ILE A 235 -25.73 -26.69 -36.77
N THR A 236 -26.49 -27.36 -35.90
CA THR A 236 -27.86 -27.01 -35.56
C THR A 236 -27.91 -26.00 -34.41
N ARG A 237 -29.08 -25.36 -34.19
CA ARG A 237 -29.27 -24.48 -33.03
C ARG A 237 -29.13 -25.25 -31.70
N ALA A 238 -29.56 -26.51 -31.63
CA ALA A 238 -29.38 -27.36 -30.46
C ALA A 238 -27.90 -27.65 -30.15
N GLU A 239 -27.08 -27.84 -31.19
CA GLU A 239 -25.64 -27.99 -31.04
C GLU A 239 -24.99 -26.67 -30.61
N ALA A 240 -25.44 -25.51 -31.11
CA ALA A 240 -24.98 -24.22 -30.61
C ALA A 240 -25.36 -23.99 -29.14
N GLU A 241 -26.54 -24.41 -28.71
CA GLU A 241 -26.94 -24.43 -27.29
C GLU A 241 -26.07 -25.39 -26.47
N GLY A 242 -25.72 -26.54 -27.00
CA GLY A 242 -24.79 -27.48 -26.37
C GLY A 242 -23.42 -26.86 -26.13
N LEU A 243 -22.86 -26.19 -27.14
CA LEU A 243 -21.58 -25.46 -27.00
C LEU A 243 -21.66 -24.37 -25.90
N GLN A 244 -22.78 -23.65 -25.82
CA GLN A 244 -23.00 -22.65 -24.77
C GLN A 244 -23.01 -23.29 -23.37
N ARG A 245 -23.66 -24.46 -23.22
CA ARG A 245 -23.68 -25.22 -21.97
C ARG A 245 -22.28 -25.76 -21.60
N ASP A 246 -21.51 -26.20 -22.58
CA ASP A 246 -20.12 -26.65 -22.38
C ASP A 246 -19.23 -25.53 -21.86
N LEU A 247 -19.44 -24.28 -22.29
CA LEU A 247 -18.76 -23.11 -21.73
C LEU A 247 -19.11 -22.90 -20.26
N ILE A 248 -20.40 -22.99 -19.90
CA ILE A 248 -20.85 -22.89 -18.49
C ILE A 248 -20.28 -24.01 -17.64
N LEU A 249 -20.25 -25.24 -18.18
CA LEU A 249 -19.66 -26.40 -17.49
C LEU A 249 -18.15 -26.29 -17.27
N SER A 250 -17.46 -25.52 -18.12
CA SER A 250 -16.02 -25.28 -17.98
C SER A 250 -15.66 -24.32 -16.85
N LEU A 251 -16.62 -23.46 -16.43
CA LEU A 251 -16.42 -22.52 -15.33
C LEU A 251 -16.27 -23.26 -13.99
N ASP A 252 -15.38 -22.77 -13.12
CA ASP A 252 -15.39 -23.17 -11.70
C ASP A 252 -16.54 -22.46 -10.99
N ARG A 253 -17.63 -23.21 -10.75
CA ARG A 253 -18.90 -22.73 -10.18
C ARG A 253 -19.02 -23.02 -8.69
N ASN A 254 -17.89 -23.33 -8.04
CA ASN A 254 -17.90 -23.76 -6.65
C ASN A 254 -18.07 -22.58 -5.70
N ALA A 255 -19.30 -22.36 -5.25
CA ALA A 255 -19.66 -21.38 -4.24
C ALA A 255 -20.20 -22.05 -2.97
N VAL A 256 -19.53 -23.10 -2.50
CA VAL A 256 -19.91 -23.79 -1.27
C VAL A 256 -19.39 -23.00 -0.07
N LEU A 257 -20.16 -21.98 0.35
CA LEU A 257 -19.88 -21.25 1.56
C LEU A 257 -20.38 -22.03 2.79
N LYS A 258 -19.50 -22.19 3.78
CA LYS A 258 -19.79 -22.88 5.03
C LYS A 258 -19.43 -21.98 6.20
N GLN A 259 -20.30 -21.96 7.21
CA GLN A 259 -19.97 -21.42 8.52
C GLN A 259 -19.09 -22.44 9.27
N GLY A 260 -18.00 -21.98 9.84
CA GLY A 260 -17.08 -22.83 10.61
C GLY A 260 -16.18 -22.01 11.51
N SER A 261 -15.52 -22.68 12.43
CA SER A 261 -14.50 -22.09 13.29
C SER A 261 -13.25 -21.73 12.46
N LEU A 262 -12.70 -20.56 12.70
CA LEU A 262 -11.50 -20.06 12.05
C LEU A 262 -10.25 -20.49 12.84
N ASP A 263 -9.15 -20.73 12.12
CA ASP A 263 -7.88 -21.06 12.75
C ASP A 263 -7.27 -19.80 13.40
N PRO A 264 -6.47 -19.94 14.48
CA PRO A 264 -5.67 -18.86 15.02
C PRO A 264 -4.65 -18.34 14.00
N ASP A 265 -4.36 -17.03 14.07
CA ASP A 265 -3.27 -16.43 13.31
C ASP A 265 -1.94 -17.12 13.60
N ARG A 266 -1.05 -17.19 12.61
CA ARG A 266 0.29 -17.78 12.73
C ARG A 266 1.31 -16.93 12.01
N ASP A 267 2.45 -16.67 12.63
CA ASP A 267 3.59 -16.03 12.00
C ASP A 267 4.89 -16.78 12.28
N ILE A 268 5.77 -16.81 11.27
CA ILE A 268 7.12 -17.38 11.38
C ILE A 268 8.07 -16.44 10.65
N LYS A 269 9.17 -16.07 11.30
CA LYS A 269 10.22 -15.23 10.71
C LYS A 269 11.58 -15.87 10.96
N VAL A 270 12.46 -15.79 9.95
CA VAL A 270 13.82 -16.32 10.01
C VAL A 270 14.75 -15.29 9.36
N ASP A 271 15.78 -14.88 10.07
CA ASP A 271 16.83 -13.99 9.60
C ASP A 271 18.19 -14.68 9.79
N LEU A 272 18.96 -14.76 8.71
CA LEU A 272 20.32 -15.33 8.71
C LEU A 272 21.25 -14.40 7.95
N GLY A 273 22.45 -14.18 8.46
CA GLY A 273 23.42 -13.35 7.77
C GLY A 273 24.81 -13.46 8.37
N ASN A 274 25.79 -13.02 7.61
CA ASN A 274 27.16 -12.90 8.10
C ASN A 274 27.98 -11.97 7.20
N ALA A 275 29.04 -11.44 7.75
CA ALA A 275 30.10 -10.77 7.01
C ALA A 275 31.43 -11.54 7.15
N TRP A 276 32.26 -11.48 6.15
CA TRP A 276 33.55 -12.14 6.10
C TRP A 276 34.63 -11.16 5.61
N ASP A 277 35.68 -10.99 6.41
CA ASP A 277 36.86 -10.27 6.01
C ASP A 277 37.64 -11.11 4.96
N VAL A 278 37.60 -10.69 3.70
CA VAL A 278 38.31 -11.34 2.60
C VAL A 278 39.78 -10.89 2.58
N THR A 279 40.00 -9.61 2.87
CA THR A 279 41.28 -8.97 3.11
C THR A 279 41.11 -7.91 4.20
N ASP A 280 42.23 -7.26 4.63
CA ASP A 280 42.16 -6.16 5.63
C ASP A 280 41.35 -4.94 5.13
N GLU A 281 41.10 -4.84 3.81
CA GLU A 281 40.39 -3.72 3.18
C GLU A 281 39.07 -4.15 2.53
N LEU A 282 38.79 -5.46 2.36
CA LEU A 282 37.62 -5.97 1.66
C LEU A 282 36.80 -6.89 2.54
N VAL A 283 35.58 -6.46 2.85
CA VAL A 283 34.56 -7.23 3.55
C VAL A 283 33.49 -7.65 2.55
N PHE A 284 33.12 -8.91 2.56
CA PHE A 284 31.95 -9.42 1.84
C PHE A 284 30.89 -9.84 2.83
N GLY A 285 29.66 -9.52 2.55
CA GLY A 285 28.57 -9.90 3.43
C GLY A 285 27.35 -10.43 2.67
N ALA A 286 26.58 -11.25 3.34
CA ALA A 286 25.32 -11.80 2.81
C ALA A 286 24.29 -11.95 3.91
N SER A 287 23.03 -11.70 3.57
CA SER A 287 21.90 -12.00 4.44
C SER A 287 20.72 -12.56 3.65
N ILE A 288 19.93 -13.39 4.34
CA ILE A 288 18.67 -13.93 3.85
C ILE A 288 17.64 -13.82 4.96
N SER A 289 16.48 -13.25 4.65
CA SER A 289 15.35 -13.12 5.55
C SER A 289 14.12 -13.72 4.92
N GLY A 290 13.36 -14.49 5.69
CA GLY A 290 12.09 -15.09 5.28
C GLY A 290 10.99 -14.82 6.29
N ALA A 291 9.80 -14.51 5.83
CA ALA A 291 8.62 -14.36 6.69
C ALA A 291 7.41 -15.08 6.08
N TYR A 292 6.62 -15.68 6.95
CA TYR A 292 5.34 -16.30 6.67
C TYR A 292 4.35 -15.83 7.72
N ASP A 293 3.22 -15.30 7.29
CA ASP A 293 2.19 -14.74 8.17
C ASP A 293 0.81 -15.09 7.58
N GLU A 294 -0.06 -15.67 8.39
CA GLU A 294 -1.43 -15.97 8.02
C GLU A 294 -2.41 -15.48 9.08
N GLU A 295 -3.51 -14.88 8.62
CA GLU A 295 -4.54 -14.37 9.51
C GLU A 295 -5.95 -14.51 8.93
N TYR A 296 -6.94 -14.68 9.84
CA TYR A 296 -8.34 -14.67 9.51
C TYR A 296 -9.03 -13.47 10.13
N ARG A 297 -9.78 -12.71 9.32
CA ARG A 297 -10.54 -11.54 9.80
C ARG A 297 -11.96 -11.56 9.28
N ASN A 298 -12.90 -11.48 10.20
CA ASN A 298 -14.26 -11.11 9.84
C ASN A 298 -14.31 -9.59 9.67
N LYS A 299 -14.86 -9.18 8.54
CA LYS A 299 -15.08 -7.79 8.16
C LYS A 299 -16.57 -7.58 7.92
N ASN A 300 -17.41 -7.96 8.90
CA ASN A 300 -18.86 -7.80 8.84
C ASN A 300 -19.20 -6.33 8.69
N GLN A 301 -20.19 -6.04 7.83
CA GLN A 301 -20.57 -4.66 7.57
C GLN A 301 -22.07 -4.49 7.36
N ILE A 302 -22.57 -3.34 7.75
CA ILE A 302 -23.94 -2.89 7.48
C ILE A 302 -23.85 -1.63 6.63
N LYS A 303 -24.53 -1.65 5.47
CA LYS A 303 -24.64 -0.48 4.57
C LYS A 303 -26.09 -0.01 4.52
N ARG A 304 -26.31 1.32 4.46
CA ARG A 304 -27.64 1.93 4.33
C ARG A 304 -27.62 2.98 3.23
N SER A 305 -28.69 3.01 2.44
CA SER A 305 -28.90 4.08 1.45
C SER A 305 -29.18 5.40 2.18
N VAL A 306 -28.49 6.47 1.82
CA VAL A 306 -28.68 7.78 2.44
C VAL A 306 -30.11 8.33 2.24
N GLY A 307 -30.73 8.04 1.11
CA GLY A 307 -32.10 8.50 0.79
C GLY A 307 -33.22 7.74 1.49
N SER A 308 -32.99 6.45 1.83
CA SER A 308 -34.02 5.57 2.40
C SER A 308 -33.43 4.52 3.34
N PRO A 309 -32.77 4.92 4.44
CA PRO A 309 -31.97 4.04 5.28
C PRO A 309 -32.75 2.92 5.97
N GLU A 310 -34.04 3.13 6.23
CA GLU A 310 -34.93 2.17 6.93
C GLU A 310 -35.45 1.07 5.98
N THR A 311 -35.45 1.32 4.68
CA THR A 311 -36.03 0.41 3.68
C THR A 311 -35.02 -0.12 2.68
N SER A 312 -33.91 0.58 2.47
CA SER A 312 -32.80 0.18 1.59
C SER A 312 -31.51 0.06 2.39
N PHE A 313 -31.16 -1.17 2.74
CA PHE A 313 -29.93 -1.50 3.50
C PHE A 313 -29.46 -2.92 3.18
N SER A 314 -28.22 -3.19 3.51
CA SER A 314 -27.62 -4.53 3.38
C SER A 314 -26.75 -4.88 4.58
N GLU A 315 -26.76 -6.16 4.92
CA GLU A 315 -25.93 -6.78 5.94
C GLU A 315 -25.03 -7.81 5.25
N ALA A 316 -23.72 -7.64 5.36
CA ALA A 316 -22.75 -8.55 4.80
C ALA A 316 -21.99 -9.27 5.91
N GLN A 317 -22.04 -10.60 5.89
CA GLN A 317 -21.10 -11.43 6.59
C GLN A 317 -19.94 -11.67 5.65
N ARG A 318 -18.72 -11.28 6.05
CA ARG A 318 -17.53 -11.28 5.23
C ARG A 318 -16.36 -11.83 6.04
N THR A 319 -15.72 -12.87 5.55
CA THR A 319 -14.48 -13.42 6.12
C THR A 319 -13.38 -13.34 5.09
N VAL A 320 -12.23 -12.83 5.49
CA VAL A 320 -11.03 -12.73 4.67
C VAL A 320 -9.92 -13.54 5.34
N TYR A 321 -9.32 -14.43 4.58
CA TYR A 321 -8.07 -15.11 4.91
C TYR A 321 -6.93 -14.39 4.18
N GLU A 322 -5.95 -13.89 4.91
CA GLU A 322 -4.78 -13.24 4.35
C GLU A 322 -3.53 -14.10 4.59
N LEU A 323 -2.75 -14.30 3.54
CA LEU A 323 -1.50 -15.05 3.56
C LEU A 323 -0.38 -14.19 2.99
N ARG A 324 0.57 -13.81 3.83
CA ARG A 324 1.76 -13.03 3.44
C ARG A 324 3.01 -13.89 3.50
N LYS A 325 3.83 -13.80 2.44
CA LYS A 325 5.14 -14.45 2.35
C LYS A 325 6.16 -13.45 1.85
N THR A 326 7.32 -13.45 2.48
CA THR A 326 8.41 -12.57 2.08
C THR A 326 9.71 -13.36 2.03
N LEU A 327 10.50 -13.07 1.02
CA LEU A 327 11.88 -13.49 0.91
C LEU A 327 12.72 -12.26 0.56
N ALA A 328 13.76 -12.01 1.34
CA ALA A 328 14.75 -10.98 1.07
C ALA A 328 16.13 -11.62 1.03
N ILE A 329 16.93 -11.29 0.02
CA ILE A 329 18.33 -11.70 -0.13
C ILE A 329 19.15 -10.45 -0.38
N VAL A 330 20.17 -10.22 0.44
CA VAL A 330 21.05 -9.08 0.31
C VAL A 330 22.51 -9.57 0.28
N LEU A 331 23.24 -9.15 -0.74
CA LEU A 331 24.67 -9.40 -0.91
C LEU A 331 25.37 -8.05 -0.97
N GLY A 332 26.48 -7.90 -0.28
CA GLY A 332 27.24 -6.66 -0.30
C GLY A 332 28.73 -6.88 -0.24
N ALA A 333 29.46 -5.91 -0.76
CA ALA A 333 30.89 -5.81 -0.62
C ALA A 333 31.23 -4.39 -0.20
N GLU A 334 32.13 -4.28 0.78
CA GLU A 334 32.67 -3.02 1.28
C GLU A 334 34.18 -3.03 1.09
N TYR A 335 34.73 -2.00 0.45
CA TYR A 335 36.14 -1.81 0.23
C TYR A 335 36.63 -0.52 0.88
N ALA A 336 37.65 -0.61 1.70
CA ALA A 336 38.31 0.50 2.40
C ALA A 336 37.33 1.35 3.24
N GLN A 337 36.28 0.73 3.79
CA GLN A 337 35.25 1.29 4.69
C GLN A 337 34.29 2.32 4.06
N ASP A 338 34.65 2.98 2.95
CA ASP A 338 33.90 4.06 2.34
C ASP A 338 33.34 3.71 0.94
N ASN A 339 33.61 2.49 0.45
CA ASN A 339 33.17 2.08 -0.89
C ASN A 339 32.31 0.82 -0.79
N THR A 340 31.01 0.96 -0.99
CA THR A 340 30.04 -0.14 -0.87
C THR A 340 29.36 -0.43 -2.20
N ILE A 341 29.10 -1.70 -2.45
CA ILE A 341 28.19 -2.17 -3.51
C ILE A 341 27.26 -3.18 -2.88
N GLN A 342 25.97 -3.04 -3.11
CA GLN A 342 24.94 -3.92 -2.58
C GLN A 342 23.98 -4.38 -3.69
N LEU A 343 23.69 -5.68 -3.72
CA LEU A 343 22.65 -6.30 -4.52
C LEU A 343 21.56 -6.80 -3.59
N SER A 344 20.35 -6.33 -3.77
CA SER A 344 19.18 -6.74 -2.99
C SER A 344 18.14 -7.35 -3.91
N HIS A 345 17.50 -8.44 -3.45
CA HIS A 345 16.38 -9.05 -4.15
C HIS A 345 15.28 -9.39 -3.15
N TYR A 346 14.06 -8.93 -3.45
CA TYR A 346 12.88 -9.10 -2.61
C TYR A 346 11.76 -9.77 -3.41
N ILE A 347 11.11 -10.74 -2.79
CA ILE A 347 9.85 -11.32 -3.27
C ILE A 347 8.85 -11.19 -2.14
N ILE A 348 7.77 -10.45 -2.37
CA ILE A 348 6.72 -10.20 -1.40
C ILE A 348 5.41 -10.65 -2.01
N GLN A 349 4.75 -11.64 -1.38
CA GLN A 349 3.45 -12.15 -1.79
C GLN A 349 2.41 -11.85 -0.71
N ASN A 350 1.23 -11.43 -1.15
CA ASN A 350 0.08 -11.24 -0.29
C ASN A 350 -1.17 -11.77 -1.00
N ASP A 351 -1.66 -12.91 -0.55
CA ASP A 351 -2.86 -13.54 -1.06
C ASP A 351 -4.03 -13.22 -0.10
N ALA A 352 -5.12 -12.67 -0.62
CA ALA A 352 -6.35 -12.39 0.13
C ALA A 352 -7.49 -13.23 -0.44
N ASP A 353 -8.06 -14.10 0.39
CA ASP A 353 -9.12 -15.02 0.01
C ASP A 353 -10.39 -14.69 0.79
N GLU A 354 -11.41 -14.23 0.07
CA GLU A 354 -12.66 -13.71 0.64
C GLU A 354 -13.84 -14.64 0.39
N ALA A 355 -14.63 -14.87 1.43
CA ALA A 355 -15.96 -15.44 1.38
C ALA A 355 -16.98 -14.44 1.93
N ARG A 356 -18.09 -14.18 1.18
CA ARG A 356 -19.08 -13.19 1.56
C ARG A 356 -20.50 -13.64 1.27
N ILE A 357 -21.40 -13.41 2.24
CA ILE A 357 -22.86 -13.49 2.06
C ILE A 357 -23.45 -12.13 2.40
N THR A 358 -24.12 -11.51 1.43
CA THR A 358 -24.81 -10.23 1.63
C THR A 358 -26.31 -10.44 1.56
N SER A 359 -27.03 -10.00 2.59
CA SER A 359 -28.49 -9.94 2.65
C SER A 359 -28.92 -8.49 2.47
N SER A 360 -29.75 -8.17 1.47
CA SER A 360 -30.16 -6.79 1.18
C SER A 360 -31.67 -6.64 1.00
N PHE A 361 -32.13 -5.46 1.40
CA PHE A 361 -33.49 -4.99 1.24
C PHE A 361 -33.49 -3.69 0.42
N SER A 362 -34.59 -3.40 -0.23
CA SER A 362 -34.79 -2.17 -1.00
C SER A 362 -36.26 -1.71 -0.90
N ASN A 363 -36.55 -0.53 -1.44
CA ASN A 363 -37.94 -0.04 -1.49
C ASN A 363 -38.87 -0.98 -2.24
N ASN A 364 -38.36 -1.72 -3.22
CA ASN A 364 -39.12 -2.71 -4.02
C ASN A 364 -39.17 -4.09 -3.33
N ASN A 365 -38.33 -4.33 -2.33
CA ASN A 365 -38.24 -5.57 -1.56
C ASN A 365 -37.99 -5.22 -0.09
N PRO A 366 -39.02 -4.71 0.62
CA PRO A 366 -38.85 -4.17 1.95
C PRO A 366 -38.64 -5.27 3.02
N ALA A 367 -37.97 -4.91 4.10
CA ALA A 367 -37.67 -5.84 5.21
C ALA A 367 -38.93 -6.48 5.84
N VAL A 368 -40.06 -5.81 5.79
CA VAL A 368 -41.35 -6.32 6.32
C VAL A 368 -41.80 -7.59 5.60
N ASP A 369 -41.44 -7.77 4.34
CA ASP A 369 -41.80 -8.97 3.57
C ASP A 369 -40.96 -10.19 3.95
N ASN A 370 -39.88 -9.98 4.72
CA ASN A 370 -38.96 -11.02 5.20
C ASN A 370 -38.43 -11.91 4.07
N PHE A 371 -38.13 -11.29 2.91
CA PHE A 371 -37.72 -11.93 1.68
C PHE A 371 -36.47 -11.20 1.06
N PRO A 372 -35.32 -11.13 1.80
CA PRO A 372 -34.16 -10.39 1.32
C PRO A 372 -33.58 -10.97 0.04
N ASN A 373 -33.00 -10.09 -0.76
CA ASN A 373 -32.06 -10.49 -1.81
C ASN A 373 -30.77 -11.01 -1.15
N LEU A 374 -30.20 -12.06 -1.74
CA LEU A 374 -28.94 -12.64 -1.30
C LEU A 374 -27.90 -12.55 -2.42
N LYS A 375 -26.67 -12.21 -2.03
CA LYS A 375 -25.48 -12.39 -2.88
C LYS A 375 -24.49 -13.30 -2.15
N TYR A 376 -24.04 -14.34 -2.83
CA TYR A 376 -22.98 -15.24 -2.38
C TYR A 376 -21.75 -14.93 -3.21
N ALA A 377 -20.66 -14.53 -2.59
CA ALA A 377 -19.46 -14.16 -3.32
C ALA A 377 -18.21 -14.86 -2.75
N THR A 378 -17.31 -15.22 -3.65
CA THR A 378 -15.96 -15.65 -3.32
C THR A 378 -14.97 -14.90 -4.20
N ARG A 379 -13.81 -14.51 -3.63
CA ARG A 379 -12.78 -13.80 -4.35
C ARG A 379 -11.40 -14.15 -3.78
N LEU A 380 -10.53 -14.72 -4.59
CA LEU A 380 -9.11 -14.80 -4.31
C LEU A 380 -8.40 -13.69 -5.08
N GLU A 381 -7.57 -12.93 -4.39
CA GLU A 381 -6.70 -11.93 -4.97
C GLU A 381 -5.25 -12.28 -4.60
N GLU A 382 -4.44 -12.62 -5.58
CA GLU A 382 -3.04 -12.97 -5.43
C GLU A 382 -2.18 -11.77 -5.85
N ARG A 383 -1.45 -11.14 -4.91
CA ARG A 383 -0.56 -10.01 -5.16
C ARG A 383 0.89 -10.44 -4.97
N GLU A 384 1.76 -10.01 -5.88
CA GLU A 384 3.20 -10.27 -5.79
C GLU A 384 3.97 -9.02 -6.18
N LEU A 385 5.02 -8.72 -5.44
CA LEU A 385 6.02 -7.71 -5.77
C LEU A 385 7.38 -8.39 -5.80
N GLU A 386 8.04 -8.33 -6.94
CA GLU A 386 9.46 -8.65 -7.12
C GLU A 386 10.25 -7.35 -7.28
N LEU A 387 11.32 -7.20 -6.52
CA LEU A 387 12.20 -6.03 -6.58
C LEU A 387 13.66 -6.49 -6.57
N THR A 388 14.41 -6.13 -7.60
CA THR A 388 15.86 -6.33 -7.67
C THR A 388 16.56 -4.98 -7.75
N GLN A 389 17.49 -4.71 -6.84
CA GLN A 389 18.17 -3.44 -6.78
C GLN A 389 19.68 -3.65 -6.65
N LEU A 390 20.44 -2.94 -7.46
CA LEU A 390 21.90 -2.81 -7.34
C LEU A 390 22.22 -1.36 -7.00
N SER A 391 22.93 -1.14 -5.91
CA SER A 391 23.31 0.21 -5.46
C SER A 391 24.78 0.25 -5.06
N GLY A 392 25.35 1.44 -5.06
CA GLY A 392 26.69 1.66 -4.57
C GLY A 392 26.87 3.07 -4.03
N SER A 393 27.75 3.20 -3.04
CA SER A 393 28.20 4.45 -2.46
C SER A 393 29.73 4.45 -2.45
N HIS A 394 30.34 5.49 -2.98
CA HIS A 394 31.79 5.54 -3.21
C HIS A 394 32.33 6.91 -2.81
N ARG A 395 33.44 6.92 -2.09
CA ARG A 395 34.29 8.09 -1.89
C ARG A 395 35.35 8.15 -2.99
N LEU A 396 35.03 8.84 -4.10
CA LEU A 396 35.85 8.86 -5.30
C LEU A 396 37.24 9.52 -5.08
N GLY A 397 37.36 10.36 -4.04
CA GLY A 397 38.63 11.00 -3.67
C GLY A 397 39.74 10.03 -3.34
N GLU A 398 39.44 8.86 -2.80
CA GLU A 398 40.42 7.81 -2.53
C GLU A 398 41.14 7.30 -3.79
N PHE A 399 40.45 7.39 -4.93
CA PHE A 399 40.99 6.98 -6.24
C PHE A 399 41.58 8.15 -7.02
N SER A 400 41.56 9.39 -6.46
CA SER A 400 42.04 10.60 -7.14
C SER A 400 43.28 11.18 -6.48
N PRO A 401 44.33 11.52 -7.25
CA PRO A 401 45.50 12.22 -6.68
C PRO A 401 45.24 13.70 -6.38
N SER A 402 44.06 14.22 -6.63
CA SER A 402 43.72 15.62 -6.42
C SER A 402 43.12 15.86 -5.04
N PRO A 403 43.75 16.65 -4.16
CA PRO A 403 43.20 16.98 -2.84
C PRO A 403 41.82 17.67 -2.91
N ALA A 404 41.54 18.35 -4.02
CA ALA A 404 40.25 19.01 -4.23
C ALA A 404 39.05 18.02 -4.41
N LEU A 405 39.34 16.77 -4.71
CA LEU A 405 38.34 15.71 -4.91
C LEU A 405 38.37 14.68 -3.77
N GLU A 406 39.15 14.88 -2.72
CA GLU A 406 39.28 13.94 -1.61
C GLU A 406 37.95 13.59 -0.95
N MET A 407 37.04 14.54 -0.86
CA MET A 407 35.75 14.39 -0.24
C MET A 407 34.61 14.15 -1.25
N LEU A 408 34.91 13.95 -2.54
CA LEU A 408 33.88 13.70 -3.55
C LEU A 408 33.21 12.33 -3.30
N SER A 409 31.95 12.33 -3.02
CA SER A 409 31.12 11.11 -2.94
C SER A 409 30.27 10.91 -4.19
N PHE A 410 29.97 9.65 -4.48
CA PHE A 410 29.09 9.23 -5.56
C PHE A 410 28.21 8.08 -5.11
N ASP A 411 26.91 8.35 -5.03
CA ASP A 411 25.87 7.38 -4.76
C ASP A 411 25.12 7.08 -6.06
N TRP A 412 24.77 5.81 -6.29
CA TRP A 412 24.03 5.40 -7.46
C TRP A 412 23.19 4.18 -7.18
N PHE A 413 22.11 4.03 -7.95
CA PHE A 413 21.26 2.83 -7.92
C PHE A 413 20.75 2.49 -9.33
N TYR A 414 20.46 1.22 -9.50
CA TYR A 414 19.63 0.65 -10.56
C TYR A 414 18.62 -0.29 -9.93
N SER A 415 17.37 -0.19 -10.34
CA SER A 415 16.25 -0.98 -9.78
C SER A 415 15.36 -1.47 -10.90
N ASP A 416 15.02 -2.75 -10.88
CA ASP A 416 14.02 -3.40 -11.71
C ASP A 416 12.99 -4.03 -10.78
N ALA A 417 11.74 -3.60 -10.93
CA ALA A 417 10.65 -4.01 -10.05
C ALA A 417 9.39 -4.35 -10.85
N LYS A 418 8.74 -5.43 -10.45
CA LYS A 418 7.50 -5.94 -11.05
C LYS A 418 6.46 -6.22 -9.99
N ALA A 419 5.27 -5.65 -10.15
CA ALA A 419 4.11 -6.00 -9.35
C ALA A 419 3.05 -6.70 -10.19
N THR A 420 2.45 -7.75 -9.67
CA THR A 420 1.35 -8.46 -10.32
C THR A 420 0.19 -8.64 -9.36
N THR A 421 -1.02 -8.62 -9.92
CA THR A 421 -2.23 -9.02 -9.21
C THR A 421 -3.07 -9.88 -10.12
N ASP A 422 -3.43 -11.06 -9.65
CA ASP A 422 -4.35 -11.95 -10.33
C ASP A 422 -5.59 -12.17 -9.46
N VAL A 423 -6.78 -12.01 -10.07
CA VAL A 423 -8.05 -12.51 -9.55
C VAL A 423 -8.50 -13.62 -10.48
N PRO A 424 -8.10 -14.85 -10.20
CA PRO A 424 -8.23 -15.94 -11.17
C PRO A 424 -9.67 -16.36 -11.43
N ASN A 425 -10.58 -16.16 -10.47
CA ASN A 425 -12.02 -16.37 -10.64
C ASN A 425 -12.78 -15.83 -9.42
N ALA A 426 -13.21 -14.57 -9.44
CA ALA A 426 -14.17 -14.09 -8.45
C ALA A 426 -15.57 -14.50 -8.88
N THR A 427 -16.35 -15.09 -7.96
CA THR A 427 -17.70 -15.53 -8.24
C THR A 427 -18.73 -14.75 -7.46
N THR A 428 -19.85 -14.41 -8.08
CA THR A 428 -21.02 -13.85 -7.38
C THR A 428 -22.27 -14.53 -7.88
N PHE A 429 -23.06 -15.11 -6.96
CA PHE A 429 -24.36 -15.68 -7.27
C PHE A 429 -25.46 -14.85 -6.63
N SER A 430 -26.43 -14.43 -7.41
CA SER A 430 -27.56 -13.60 -6.99
C SER A 430 -28.79 -14.47 -6.72
N GLY A 431 -29.48 -14.21 -5.63
CA GLY A 431 -30.65 -14.95 -5.24
C GLY A 431 -31.51 -14.19 -4.23
N SER A 432 -32.35 -14.92 -3.53
CA SER A 432 -33.20 -14.44 -2.45
C SER A 432 -33.51 -15.58 -1.49
N ILE A 433 -34.06 -15.27 -0.31
CA ILE A 433 -34.47 -16.29 0.65
C ILE A 433 -35.82 -15.94 1.25
N ASP A 434 -36.79 -16.86 1.17
CA ASP A 434 -38.07 -16.73 1.85
C ASP A 434 -37.92 -17.19 3.32
N ARG A 435 -37.80 -16.23 4.22
CA ARG A 435 -37.71 -16.46 5.68
C ARG A 435 -39.06 -16.67 6.33
N ASN A 436 -40.17 -16.56 5.59
CA ASN A 436 -41.50 -16.84 6.09
C ASN A 436 -41.83 -18.34 6.12
N THR A 437 -41.01 -19.17 5.46
CA THR A 437 -41.09 -20.63 5.48
C THR A 437 -40.20 -21.23 6.58
N SER A 438 -40.52 -22.44 7.05
CA SER A 438 -39.66 -23.17 7.99
C SER A 438 -39.41 -24.61 7.48
N PRO A 439 -38.16 -24.97 7.05
CA PRO A 439 -36.97 -24.09 7.00
C PRO A 439 -37.11 -22.98 5.94
N ALA A 440 -36.32 -21.91 6.08
CA ALA A 440 -36.28 -20.82 5.13
C ALA A 440 -35.86 -21.34 3.75
N LYS A 441 -36.51 -20.86 2.69
CA LYS A 441 -36.38 -21.41 1.34
C LYS A 441 -35.54 -20.49 0.44
N PRO A 442 -34.36 -20.92 0.00
CA PRO A 442 -33.51 -20.13 -0.91
C PRO A 442 -33.95 -20.27 -2.36
N PHE A 443 -33.68 -19.23 -3.14
CA PHE A 443 -33.92 -19.12 -4.56
C PHE A 443 -32.72 -18.49 -5.25
N ILE A 444 -32.43 -18.89 -6.48
CA ILE A 444 -31.54 -18.16 -7.39
C ILE A 444 -32.36 -17.22 -8.26
N SER A 445 -31.81 -16.01 -8.51
CA SER A 445 -32.51 -15.02 -9.33
C SER A 445 -32.75 -15.52 -10.75
N GLN A 446 -33.96 -15.33 -11.26
CA GLN A 446 -34.23 -15.49 -12.70
C GLN A 446 -33.72 -14.26 -13.46
N SER A 447 -32.45 -14.27 -13.81
CA SER A 447 -31.81 -13.15 -14.51
C SER A 447 -30.65 -13.65 -15.37
N ASN A 448 -30.21 -12.82 -16.28
CA ASN A 448 -29.00 -13.09 -17.10
C ASN A 448 -27.70 -12.99 -16.28
N THR A 449 -27.78 -12.51 -15.02
CA THR A 449 -26.67 -12.34 -14.09
C THR A 449 -26.90 -13.13 -12.81
N ALA A 450 -27.56 -14.30 -12.90
CA ALA A 450 -27.76 -15.19 -11.77
C ALA A 450 -26.45 -15.71 -11.18
N GLY A 451 -25.45 -15.95 -12.04
CA GLY A 451 -24.06 -16.20 -11.70
C GLY A 451 -23.15 -15.25 -12.46
N GLN A 452 -22.18 -14.66 -11.79
CA GLN A 452 -21.18 -13.78 -12.38
C GLN A 452 -19.79 -14.32 -12.04
N PHE A 453 -18.90 -14.34 -13.04
CA PHE A 453 -17.54 -14.84 -12.94
C PHE A 453 -16.60 -13.75 -13.46
N GLU A 454 -15.73 -13.25 -12.61
CA GLU A 454 -14.80 -12.18 -12.93
C GLU A 454 -13.35 -12.69 -12.90
N PHE A 455 -12.61 -12.34 -13.92
CA PHE A 455 -11.20 -12.70 -14.11
C PHE A 455 -10.42 -11.40 -14.32
N LEU A 456 -9.54 -11.04 -13.39
CA LEU A 456 -8.74 -9.82 -13.47
C LEU A 456 -7.26 -10.18 -13.44
N SER A 457 -6.47 -9.40 -14.18
CA SER A 457 -5.02 -9.49 -14.15
C SER A 457 -4.42 -8.11 -14.31
N LEU A 458 -3.45 -7.82 -13.46
CA LEU A 458 -2.65 -6.61 -13.49
C LEU A 458 -1.16 -6.99 -13.53
N GLU A 459 -0.42 -6.31 -14.39
CA GLU A 459 1.03 -6.29 -14.39
C GLU A 459 1.50 -4.85 -14.42
N ASP A 460 2.31 -4.44 -13.44
CA ASP A 460 2.89 -3.10 -13.30
C ASP A 460 4.40 -3.26 -13.16
N ASN A 461 5.17 -2.77 -14.13
CA ASN A 461 6.61 -2.87 -14.17
C ASN A 461 7.23 -1.47 -14.04
N VAL A 462 8.29 -1.36 -13.24
CA VAL A 462 9.04 -0.11 -13.07
C VAL A 462 10.53 -0.40 -13.14
N GLU A 463 11.21 0.25 -14.06
CA GLU A 463 12.65 0.31 -14.12
C GLU A 463 13.10 1.72 -13.72
N SER A 464 14.05 1.83 -12.79
CA SER A 464 14.53 3.14 -12.34
C SER A 464 16.03 3.12 -12.05
N TRP A 465 16.70 4.24 -12.35
CA TRP A 465 18.12 4.41 -12.08
C TRP A 465 18.45 5.86 -11.80
N GLY A 466 19.42 6.07 -10.95
CA GLY A 466 19.85 7.41 -10.57
C GLY A 466 21.27 7.45 -10.05
N GLY A 467 21.77 8.66 -9.92
CA GLY A 467 23.06 8.91 -9.31
C GLY A 467 23.14 10.32 -8.75
N ARG A 468 23.92 10.46 -7.67
CA ARG A 468 24.18 11.71 -6.96
C ARG A 468 25.68 11.85 -6.75
N LEU A 469 26.20 13.01 -7.09
CA LEU A 469 27.55 13.46 -6.77
C LEU A 469 27.44 14.54 -5.70
N GLU A 470 28.31 14.49 -4.72
CA GLU A 470 28.37 15.47 -3.65
C GLU A 470 29.81 15.83 -3.32
N LEU A 471 30.13 17.10 -3.32
CA LEU A 471 31.45 17.64 -3.07
C LEU A 471 31.39 18.76 -2.03
N PRO A 472 31.77 18.49 -0.78
CA PRO A 472 32.01 19.53 0.20
C PRO A 472 33.31 20.28 -0.14
N VAL A 473 33.25 21.60 -0.15
CA VAL A 473 34.36 22.51 -0.46
C VAL A 473 34.51 23.51 0.69
N ASP A 474 35.72 23.65 1.22
CA ASP A 474 36.01 24.71 2.19
C ASP A 474 36.26 26.04 1.46
N ILE A 475 35.51 27.07 1.84
CA ILE A 475 35.67 28.45 1.36
C ILE A 475 35.95 29.34 2.57
N ASP A 476 37.23 29.67 2.80
CA ASP A 476 37.68 30.52 3.90
C ASP A 476 37.20 30.04 5.28
N GLY A 477 37.24 28.71 5.53
CA GLY A 477 36.77 28.11 6.79
C GLY A 477 35.24 27.92 6.88
N ARG A 478 34.55 28.04 5.75
CA ARG A 478 33.11 27.81 5.62
C ARG A 478 32.84 26.68 4.63
N GLU A 479 31.98 25.77 5.01
CA GLU A 479 31.65 24.62 4.20
C GLU A 479 30.58 25.00 3.15
N LEU A 480 30.91 24.76 1.86
CA LEU A 480 29.97 24.78 0.76
C LEU A 480 29.89 23.36 0.19
N THR A 481 28.74 22.71 0.28
CA THR A 481 28.51 21.45 -0.41
C THR A 481 27.82 21.71 -1.74
N VAL A 482 28.47 21.26 -2.82
CA VAL A 482 27.90 21.27 -4.18
C VAL A 482 27.40 19.87 -4.49
N SER A 483 26.12 19.73 -4.78
CA SER A 483 25.49 18.47 -5.15
C SER A 483 24.88 18.54 -6.54
N GLY A 484 24.84 17.40 -7.23
CA GLY A 484 24.15 17.26 -8.49
C GLY A 484 23.90 15.81 -8.83
N GLY A 485 22.86 15.55 -9.59
CA GLY A 485 22.53 14.20 -9.93
C GLY A 485 21.48 14.07 -11.03
N TRP A 486 21.12 12.84 -11.31
CA TRP A 486 20.07 12.48 -12.25
C TRP A 486 19.21 11.37 -11.68
N TRP A 487 17.97 11.32 -12.13
CA TRP A 487 17.02 10.29 -11.74
C TRP A 487 16.11 9.98 -12.91
N ASN A 488 15.90 8.70 -13.22
CA ASN A 488 15.05 8.26 -14.31
C ASN A 488 14.16 7.12 -13.84
N SER A 489 12.94 7.06 -14.39
CA SER A 489 11.99 5.97 -14.16
C SER A 489 11.17 5.74 -15.42
N GLU A 490 11.04 4.48 -15.80
CA GLU A 490 10.15 4.01 -16.86
C GLU A 490 9.16 3.02 -16.26
N LYS A 491 7.87 3.26 -16.47
CA LYS A 491 6.78 2.45 -15.91
C LYS A 491 5.86 1.98 -17.03
N SER A 492 5.47 0.71 -16.99
CA SER A 492 4.42 0.15 -17.84
C SER A 492 3.39 -0.58 -16.99
N ARG A 493 2.11 -0.37 -17.28
CA ARG A 493 1.01 -0.98 -16.55
C ARG A 493 0.00 -1.59 -17.52
N GLU A 494 -0.33 -2.85 -17.32
CA GLU A 494 -1.30 -3.60 -18.11
C GLU A 494 -2.39 -4.13 -17.19
N TYR A 495 -3.64 -3.78 -17.46
CA TYR A 495 -4.80 -4.25 -16.71
C TYR A 495 -5.81 -4.89 -17.65
N TYR A 496 -6.19 -6.11 -17.32
CA TYR A 496 -7.18 -6.88 -18.07
C TYR A 496 -8.31 -7.34 -17.16
N GLY A 497 -9.55 -7.09 -17.60
CA GLY A 497 -10.75 -7.54 -16.91
C GLY A 497 -11.69 -8.30 -17.87
N TYR A 498 -12.21 -9.43 -17.41
CA TYR A 498 -13.23 -10.22 -18.09
C TYR A 498 -14.33 -10.58 -17.11
N THR A 499 -15.56 -10.32 -17.49
CA THR A 499 -16.74 -10.73 -16.74
C THR A 499 -17.63 -11.61 -17.59
N ALA A 500 -17.85 -12.85 -17.15
CA ALA A 500 -18.81 -13.75 -17.74
C ALA A 500 -20.06 -13.85 -16.85
N ASN A 501 -21.24 -13.67 -17.43
CA ASN A 501 -22.53 -13.79 -16.76
C ASN A 501 -23.22 -15.09 -17.17
N VAL A 502 -23.75 -15.83 -16.22
CA VAL A 502 -24.57 -17.01 -16.44
C VAL A 502 -25.99 -16.73 -15.98
N GLY A 503 -26.91 -16.77 -16.96
CA GLY A 503 -28.34 -16.67 -16.74
C GLY A 503 -28.97 -18.02 -16.47
N THR A 504 -30.08 -18.05 -15.73
CA THR A 504 -30.88 -19.26 -15.55
C THR A 504 -32.34 -18.95 -15.21
N THR A 505 -33.21 -19.90 -15.57
CA THR A 505 -34.60 -19.98 -15.11
C THR A 505 -34.80 -20.99 -13.99
N ALA A 506 -33.76 -21.74 -13.60
CA ALA A 506 -33.80 -22.68 -12.48
C ALA A 506 -33.74 -21.92 -11.15
N THR A 507 -34.82 -21.87 -10.39
CA THR A 507 -35.04 -20.86 -9.37
C THR A 507 -34.97 -21.34 -7.95
N VAL A 508 -35.35 -22.61 -7.66
CA VAL A 508 -35.41 -23.08 -6.26
C VAL A 508 -34.10 -23.76 -5.87
N GLY A 509 -33.41 -23.21 -4.87
CA GLY A 509 -32.18 -23.77 -4.31
C GLY A 509 -31.12 -22.73 -4.02
N THR A 510 -29.99 -23.18 -3.50
CA THR A 510 -28.76 -22.42 -3.29
C THR A 510 -27.88 -22.49 -4.56
N PRO A 511 -26.83 -21.70 -4.70
CA PRO A 511 -25.87 -21.81 -5.81
C PRO A 511 -25.39 -23.27 -6.01
N GLN A 512 -25.07 -23.97 -4.92
CA GLN A 512 -24.57 -25.35 -4.93
C GLN A 512 -25.58 -26.37 -5.49
N THR A 513 -26.88 -26.09 -5.43
CA THR A 513 -27.94 -26.97 -5.91
C THR A 513 -28.50 -26.59 -7.27
N VAL A 514 -28.29 -25.35 -7.70
CA VAL A 514 -28.78 -24.84 -8.99
C VAL A 514 -27.72 -24.94 -10.09
N PHE A 515 -26.45 -24.60 -9.79
CA PHE A 515 -25.37 -24.59 -10.78
C PHE A 515 -24.61 -25.91 -10.85
N THR A 516 -25.31 -27.05 -10.72
CA THR A 516 -24.75 -28.40 -10.85
C THR A 516 -24.67 -28.83 -12.31
N ASP A 517 -23.71 -29.72 -12.62
CA ASP A 517 -23.57 -30.30 -13.96
C ASP A 517 -24.86 -31.00 -14.45
N GLU A 518 -25.55 -31.67 -13.52
CA GLU A 518 -26.82 -32.34 -13.83
C GLU A 518 -27.88 -31.35 -14.28
N ARG A 519 -28.06 -30.25 -13.57
CA ARG A 519 -29.04 -29.23 -13.89
C ARG A 519 -28.70 -28.45 -15.15
N ILE A 520 -27.43 -28.15 -15.36
CA ILE A 520 -26.97 -27.44 -16.57
C ILE A 520 -27.17 -28.31 -17.80
N ASN A 521 -26.97 -29.64 -17.70
CA ASN A 521 -27.18 -30.57 -18.80
C ASN A 521 -28.67 -30.93 -19.05
N ASP A 522 -29.55 -30.69 -18.07
CA ASP A 522 -30.99 -30.90 -18.25
C ASP A 522 -31.60 -29.85 -19.18
N LEU A 523 -32.03 -30.28 -20.36
CA LEU A 523 -32.63 -29.41 -21.40
C LEU A 523 -33.95 -28.74 -20.98
N ASN A 524 -34.57 -29.17 -19.87
CA ASN A 524 -35.74 -28.49 -19.32
C ASN A 524 -35.37 -27.21 -18.56
N ASN A 525 -34.11 -27.05 -18.17
CA ASN A 525 -33.60 -25.83 -17.56
C ASN A 525 -32.93 -24.97 -18.62
N ILE A 526 -33.20 -23.68 -18.57
CA ILE A 526 -32.52 -22.72 -19.45
C ILE A 526 -31.30 -22.21 -18.68
N PHE A 527 -30.18 -22.35 -19.33
CA PHE A 527 -28.91 -21.74 -18.93
C PHE A 527 -28.31 -21.06 -20.15
N ASP A 528 -27.92 -19.82 -20.02
CA ASP A 528 -27.23 -19.05 -21.03
C ASP A 528 -25.96 -18.40 -20.45
N ILE A 529 -24.98 -18.13 -21.31
CA ILE A 529 -23.77 -17.41 -20.95
C ILE A 529 -23.62 -16.20 -21.83
N SER A 530 -23.25 -15.08 -21.25
CA SER A 530 -22.96 -13.83 -21.95
C SER A 530 -21.75 -13.16 -21.32
N MET A 531 -21.11 -12.28 -22.06
CA MET A 531 -20.09 -11.40 -21.44
C MET A 531 -20.79 -10.21 -20.77
N GLY A 532 -20.15 -9.63 -19.74
CA GLY A 532 -20.66 -8.48 -19.02
C GLY A 532 -20.90 -7.26 -19.91
N SER A 533 -21.79 -6.39 -19.52
CA SER A 533 -22.02 -5.12 -20.20
C SER A 533 -20.78 -4.23 -20.05
N GLY A 534 -20.13 -3.87 -21.11
CA GLY A 534 -18.83 -3.18 -21.11
C GLY A 534 -17.68 -4.08 -21.53
N PHE A 535 -17.97 -5.35 -21.80
CA PHE A 535 -16.97 -6.29 -22.29
C PHE A 535 -16.15 -5.71 -23.44
N GLY A 536 -14.83 -5.78 -23.28
CA GLY A 536 -13.88 -5.20 -24.21
C GLY A 536 -13.43 -3.77 -23.87
N ASN A 537 -14.14 -3.06 -22.99
CA ASN A 537 -13.80 -1.70 -22.53
C ASN A 537 -13.44 -1.66 -21.05
N GLU A 538 -13.19 -2.81 -20.40
CA GLU A 538 -12.82 -2.91 -18.99
C GLU A 538 -11.30 -3.07 -18.80
N SER A 539 -10.53 -2.93 -19.88
CA SER A 539 -9.09 -3.14 -19.87
C SER A 539 -8.35 -1.90 -20.36
N TYR A 540 -7.14 -1.70 -19.87
CA TYR A 540 -6.29 -0.61 -20.33
C TYR A 540 -4.81 -0.97 -20.25
N VAL A 541 -4.01 -0.26 -21.02
CA VAL A 541 -2.56 -0.22 -20.91
C VAL A 541 -2.12 1.21 -20.69
N ALA A 542 -1.07 1.36 -19.92
CA ALA A 542 -0.53 2.67 -19.60
C ALA A 542 1.01 2.62 -19.53
N ALA A 543 1.61 3.75 -19.84
CA ALA A 543 3.05 3.94 -19.71
C ALA A 543 3.34 5.32 -19.15
N GLN A 544 4.44 5.40 -18.39
CA GLN A 544 4.94 6.64 -17.81
C GLN A 544 6.45 6.66 -17.92
N LYS A 545 7.00 7.84 -18.24
CA LYS A 545 8.42 8.08 -18.27
C LYS A 545 8.76 9.38 -17.56
N VAL A 546 9.74 9.33 -16.67
CA VAL A 546 10.26 10.48 -15.97
C VAL A 546 11.76 10.53 -16.15
N GLY A 547 12.29 11.62 -16.66
CA GLY A 547 13.72 11.89 -16.75
C GLY A 547 14.04 13.19 -16.01
N ALA A 548 15.02 13.19 -15.12
CA ALA A 548 15.35 14.37 -14.34
C ALA A 548 16.86 14.57 -14.16
N VAL A 549 17.24 15.85 -14.11
CA VAL A 549 18.58 16.30 -13.70
C VAL A 549 18.39 17.38 -12.64
N TYR A 550 19.19 17.32 -11.58
CA TYR A 550 19.09 18.28 -10.50
C TYR A 550 20.45 18.75 -10.00
N GLY A 551 20.47 19.89 -9.32
CA GLY A 551 21.63 20.42 -8.65
C GLY A 551 21.26 21.24 -7.45
N GLY A 552 22.16 21.30 -6.49
CA GLY A 552 21.98 22.03 -5.24
C GLY A 552 23.29 22.63 -4.71
N LEU A 553 23.13 23.71 -3.97
CA LEU A 553 24.19 24.33 -3.19
C LEU A 553 23.71 24.41 -1.74
N ASP A 554 24.54 23.94 -0.84
CA ASP A 554 24.32 23.98 0.58
C ASP A 554 25.48 24.69 1.26
N PHE A 555 25.24 25.86 1.79
CA PHE A 555 26.29 26.75 2.28
C PHE A 555 26.10 27.09 3.74
N ARG A 556 27.06 26.67 4.58
CA ARG A 556 27.18 27.09 5.98
C ARG A 556 27.83 28.48 6.04
N LEU A 557 26.98 29.52 6.12
CA LEU A 557 27.41 30.93 6.18
C LEU A 557 28.17 31.25 7.47
N SER A 558 27.78 30.59 8.59
CA SER A 558 28.42 30.61 9.90
C SER A 558 28.11 29.33 10.64
N GLU A 559 28.61 29.16 11.87
CA GLU A 559 28.22 28.04 12.74
C GLU A 559 26.71 27.98 13.00
N GLU A 560 26.00 29.11 12.95
CA GLU A 560 24.56 29.20 13.20
C GLU A 560 23.72 29.20 11.91
N TRP A 561 24.22 29.75 10.81
CA TRP A 561 23.41 30.00 9.61
C TRP A 561 23.81 29.08 8.44
N ARG A 562 22.83 28.40 7.89
CA ARG A 562 22.96 27.55 6.70
C ARG A 562 21.89 27.92 5.67
N VAL A 563 22.28 28.06 4.41
CA VAL A 563 21.40 28.35 3.28
C VAL A 563 21.54 27.22 2.25
N THR A 564 20.40 26.65 1.87
CA THR A 564 20.34 25.60 0.84
C THR A 564 19.45 26.06 -0.30
N VAL A 565 19.95 25.94 -1.53
CA VAL A 565 19.16 26.21 -2.75
C VAL A 565 19.33 25.07 -3.72
N GLY A 566 18.29 24.73 -4.42
CA GLY A 566 18.36 23.66 -5.41
C GLY A 566 17.27 23.77 -6.45
N SER A 567 17.54 23.16 -7.59
CA SER A 567 16.59 23.06 -8.69
C SER A 567 16.68 21.72 -9.38
N ARG A 568 15.55 21.26 -9.89
CA ARG A 568 15.35 20.04 -10.65
C ARG A 568 14.63 20.37 -11.94
N TRP A 569 15.21 20.02 -13.06
CA TRP A 569 14.50 19.93 -14.33
C TRP A 569 13.97 18.52 -14.51
N GLU A 570 12.70 18.38 -14.89
CA GLU A 570 12.06 17.09 -15.04
C GLU A 570 11.24 17.06 -16.33
N GLU A 571 11.54 16.10 -17.20
CA GLU A 571 10.73 15.73 -18.35
C GLU A 571 9.79 14.60 -17.94
N TYR A 572 8.50 14.78 -18.20
CA TYR A 572 7.45 13.84 -17.84
C TYR A 572 6.57 13.51 -19.04
N GLN A 573 6.32 12.22 -19.25
CA GLN A 573 5.44 11.72 -20.29
C GLN A 573 4.57 10.61 -19.70
N GLN A 574 3.27 10.64 -20.02
CA GLN A 574 2.30 9.65 -19.56
C GLN A 574 1.26 9.40 -20.66
N ALA A 575 0.96 8.13 -20.93
CA ALA A 575 -0.07 7.71 -21.86
C ALA A 575 -0.94 6.62 -21.25
N VAL A 576 -2.25 6.71 -21.42
CA VAL A 576 -3.22 5.71 -21.01
C VAL A 576 -4.14 5.39 -22.19
N LEU A 577 -4.24 4.11 -22.54
CA LEU A 577 -5.04 3.63 -23.66
C LEU A 577 -6.03 2.58 -23.19
N PRO A 578 -7.35 2.85 -23.24
CA PRO A 578 -8.35 1.80 -23.12
C PRO A 578 -8.17 0.75 -24.22
N VAL A 579 -8.29 -0.51 -23.86
CA VAL A 579 -8.09 -1.63 -24.79
C VAL A 579 -9.39 -2.38 -24.94
N ASN A 580 -9.86 -2.49 -26.20
CA ASN A 580 -10.93 -3.42 -26.53
C ASN A 580 -10.32 -4.78 -26.89
N LEU A 581 -10.43 -5.74 -25.98
CA LEU A 581 -9.85 -7.06 -26.14
C LEU A 581 -10.46 -7.89 -27.28
N LEU A 582 -11.63 -7.48 -27.83
CA LEU A 582 -12.27 -8.14 -28.95
C LEU A 582 -11.71 -7.71 -30.30
N ASP A 583 -11.23 -6.50 -30.42
CA ASP A 583 -10.64 -5.95 -31.64
C ASP A 583 -9.14 -6.29 -31.77
N PHE A 584 -8.60 -6.95 -30.76
CA PHE A 584 -7.18 -7.31 -30.70
C PHE A 584 -6.89 -8.56 -31.52
N THR A 585 -6.49 -8.37 -32.77
CA THR A 585 -6.15 -9.46 -33.70
C THR A 585 -4.65 -9.72 -33.87
N GLY A 586 -3.80 -9.15 -33.05
CA GLY A 586 -2.37 -9.23 -33.22
C GLY A 586 -1.56 -9.13 -31.93
N VAL A 587 -0.26 -9.19 -32.06
CA VAL A 587 0.67 -9.08 -30.94
C VAL A 587 0.49 -7.71 -30.29
N PHE A 588 -0.15 -7.70 -29.15
CA PHE A 588 -0.51 -6.52 -28.35
C PHE A 588 0.64 -5.50 -28.20
N ASN A 589 1.80 -5.97 -27.82
CA ASN A 589 2.99 -5.13 -27.65
C ASN A 589 3.42 -4.42 -28.94
N GLN A 590 3.20 -5.01 -30.11
CA GLN A 590 3.63 -4.40 -31.37
C GLN A 590 2.73 -3.26 -31.80
N GLN A 591 1.41 -3.39 -31.64
CA GLN A 591 0.45 -2.32 -31.96
C GLN A 591 0.60 -1.15 -30.98
N LEU A 592 0.80 -1.46 -29.69
CA LEU A 592 1.07 -0.43 -28.68
C LEU A 592 2.37 0.32 -28.98
N ILE A 593 3.45 -0.40 -29.30
CA ILE A 593 4.73 0.20 -29.69
C ILE A 593 4.57 1.08 -30.94
N GLU A 594 3.81 0.63 -31.94
CA GLU A 594 3.53 1.41 -33.15
C GLU A 594 2.73 2.67 -32.82
N GLN A 595 1.73 2.60 -31.92
CA GLN A 595 0.97 3.76 -31.47
C GLN A 595 1.84 4.73 -30.66
N LEU A 596 2.68 4.24 -29.74
CA LEU A 596 3.57 5.07 -28.93
C LEU A 596 4.71 5.69 -29.78
N GLN A 597 5.04 5.07 -30.92
CA GLN A 597 6.04 5.61 -31.87
C GLN A 597 5.43 6.54 -32.92
N ASP A 598 4.10 6.66 -32.99
CA ASP A 598 3.45 7.59 -33.89
C ASP A 598 3.70 9.04 -33.43
N PRO A 599 4.39 9.87 -34.21
CA PRO A 599 4.70 11.24 -33.85
C PRO A 599 3.44 12.14 -33.74
N ASN A 600 2.27 11.64 -34.20
CA ASN A 600 0.99 12.31 -34.03
C ASN A 600 0.23 11.86 -32.78
N GLN A 601 0.70 10.83 -32.09
CA GLN A 601 0.12 10.40 -30.83
C GLN A 601 0.36 11.48 -29.78
N LYS A 602 -0.69 12.02 -29.21
CA LYS A 602 -0.60 12.92 -28.06
C LYS A 602 -0.55 12.07 -26.80
N PHE A 603 0.47 12.25 -25.99
CA PHE A 603 0.46 11.73 -24.63
C PHE A 603 -0.68 12.38 -23.84
N ALA A 604 -1.26 11.65 -22.89
CA ALA A 604 -2.31 12.19 -22.04
C ALA A 604 -1.77 13.40 -21.24
N ILE A 605 -0.51 13.29 -20.80
CA ILE A 605 0.24 14.38 -20.13
C ILE A 605 1.67 14.36 -20.68
N GLN A 606 2.18 15.53 -21.02
CA GLN A 606 3.58 15.77 -21.39
C GLN A 606 4.01 17.15 -20.92
N ASN A 607 4.99 17.19 -20.03
CA ASN A 607 5.55 18.43 -19.47
C ASN A 607 7.06 18.33 -19.38
N ASP A 608 7.72 19.49 -19.46
CA ASP A 608 9.11 19.67 -19.09
C ASP A 608 9.22 20.95 -18.26
N ASP A 609 9.40 20.80 -16.95
CA ASP A 609 9.31 21.89 -16.01
C ASP A 609 10.53 21.94 -15.07
N ILE A 610 10.74 23.14 -14.46
CA ILE A 610 11.76 23.35 -13.45
C ILE A 610 11.08 23.55 -12.09
N TYR A 611 11.49 22.74 -11.15
CA TYR A 611 11.09 22.80 -9.76
C TYR A 611 12.26 23.27 -8.91
N SER A 612 12.00 24.16 -7.95
CA SER A 612 13.06 24.79 -7.18
C SER A 612 12.71 24.81 -5.69
N SER A 613 13.74 24.78 -4.85
CA SER A 613 13.62 24.91 -3.41
C SER A 613 14.63 25.89 -2.85
N PHE A 614 14.23 26.51 -1.76
CA PHE A 614 15.08 27.32 -0.91
C PHE A 614 14.86 26.91 0.54
N ALA A 615 15.94 26.71 1.28
CA ALA A 615 15.87 26.49 2.72
C ALA A 615 16.86 27.38 3.46
N LEU A 616 16.45 27.86 4.63
CA LEU A 616 17.25 28.64 5.56
C LEU A 616 17.19 27.98 6.94
N THR A 617 18.34 27.63 7.49
CA THR A 617 18.44 27.02 8.81
C THR A 617 19.22 27.94 9.73
N TYR A 618 18.71 28.12 10.95
CA TYR A 618 19.39 28.75 12.06
C TYR A 618 19.56 27.74 13.21
N SER A 619 20.77 27.43 13.58
CA SER A 619 21.13 26.53 14.67
C SER A 619 21.77 27.31 15.81
N GLY A 620 21.54 26.92 17.03
CA GLY A 620 22.12 27.60 18.19
C GLY A 620 22.01 26.78 19.47
N LEU A 621 22.58 27.35 20.52
CA LEU A 621 22.61 26.77 21.85
C LEU A 621 21.70 27.54 22.81
N SER A 622 21.10 26.83 23.77
CA SER A 622 20.42 27.43 24.93
C SER A 622 19.18 28.27 24.63
N LEU A 623 18.25 27.75 23.81
CA LEU A 623 16.92 28.33 23.64
C LEU A 623 15.85 27.45 24.31
N LEU A 624 14.92 28.04 25.08
CA LEU A 624 13.84 27.31 25.80
C LEU A 624 14.36 26.20 26.70
N ALA A 625 15.54 26.39 27.32
CA ALA A 625 16.27 25.41 28.11
C ALA A 625 16.72 24.14 27.34
N ALA A 626 16.64 24.14 26.01
CA ALA A 626 17.26 23.13 25.18
C ALA A 626 18.78 23.38 25.12
N ASN A 627 19.55 22.31 25.02
CA ASN A 627 21.01 22.38 24.87
C ASN A 627 21.39 22.83 23.47
N GLU A 628 20.64 22.30 22.50
CA GLU A 628 20.78 22.63 21.07
C GLU A 628 19.38 22.85 20.48
N PHE A 629 19.27 23.77 19.53
CA PHE A 629 18.04 23.99 18.79
C PHE A 629 18.34 24.34 17.34
N GLN A 630 17.35 24.05 16.48
CA GLN A 630 17.42 24.35 15.08
C GLN A 630 16.06 24.91 14.60
N ILE A 631 16.08 25.98 13.80
CA ILE A 631 14.90 26.56 13.17
C ILE A 631 15.14 26.53 11.66
N ARG A 632 14.27 25.85 10.93
CA ARG A 632 14.31 25.71 9.47
C ARG A 632 13.10 26.38 8.84
N PHE A 633 13.34 27.19 7.83
CA PHE A 633 12.32 27.70 6.91
C PHE A 633 12.60 27.14 5.53
N SER A 634 11.59 26.66 4.83
CA SER A 634 11.72 26.25 3.44
C SER A 634 10.53 26.67 2.58
N VAL A 635 10.79 26.90 1.30
CA VAL A 635 9.81 27.14 0.27
C VAL A 635 10.16 26.36 -0.97
N SER A 636 9.17 25.74 -1.63
CA SER A 636 9.37 24.97 -2.86
C SER A 636 8.11 24.96 -3.73
N ASN A 637 8.30 24.88 -5.05
CA ASN A 637 7.23 24.57 -5.98
C ASN A 637 7.35 23.11 -6.43
N THR A 638 6.22 22.40 -6.50
CA THR A 638 6.12 20.99 -6.82
C THR A 638 4.85 20.73 -7.63
N VAL A 639 4.67 19.51 -8.10
CA VAL A 639 3.49 19.10 -8.88
C VAL A 639 2.94 17.78 -8.35
N VAL A 640 1.64 17.55 -8.54
CA VAL A 640 1.05 16.20 -8.41
C VAL A 640 0.28 15.90 -9.68
N ARG A 641 0.66 14.79 -10.31
CA ARG A 641 0.13 14.38 -11.60
C ARG A 641 -1.00 13.36 -11.42
N PRO A 642 -1.99 13.33 -12.32
CA PRO A 642 -3.00 12.28 -12.31
C PRO A 642 -2.36 10.90 -12.39
N ASP A 643 -2.91 9.96 -11.63
CA ASP A 643 -2.53 8.56 -11.66
C ASP A 643 -2.93 7.91 -12.99
N LEU A 644 -2.19 6.88 -13.43
CA LEU A 644 -2.50 6.11 -14.64
C LEU A 644 -3.95 5.58 -14.61
N ARG A 645 -4.41 5.12 -13.45
CA ARG A 645 -5.76 4.60 -13.26
C ARG A 645 -6.83 5.70 -13.29
N GLU A 646 -6.52 6.88 -12.81
CA GLU A 646 -7.43 8.02 -12.79
C GLU A 646 -7.72 8.57 -14.19
N LEU A 647 -6.78 8.42 -15.11
CA LEU A 647 -6.94 8.79 -16.52
C LEU A 647 -7.62 7.70 -17.34
N ALA A 648 -7.66 6.46 -16.86
CA ALA A 648 -8.30 5.36 -17.57
C ALA A 648 -9.83 5.48 -17.52
N ASP A 649 -10.48 5.77 -18.64
CA ASP A 649 -11.95 5.81 -18.75
C ASP A 649 -12.52 4.37 -18.78
N VAL A 650 -12.28 3.64 -17.70
CA VAL A 650 -12.62 2.23 -17.53
C VAL A 650 -13.27 2.06 -16.16
N ALA A 651 -14.38 1.33 -16.09
CA ALA A 651 -15.06 1.02 -14.86
C ALA A 651 -14.24 0.02 -14.01
N TYR A 652 -14.16 0.28 -12.71
CA TYR A 652 -13.59 -0.62 -11.72
C TYR A 652 -14.54 -0.72 -10.53
N ILE A 653 -14.62 -1.89 -9.93
CA ILE A 653 -15.37 -2.08 -8.69
C ILE A 653 -14.35 -2.16 -7.54
N ASP A 654 -14.38 -1.17 -6.66
CA ASP A 654 -13.59 -1.21 -5.43
C ASP A 654 -14.10 -2.37 -4.53
N PRO A 655 -13.26 -3.38 -4.22
CA PRO A 655 -13.71 -4.55 -3.50
C PRO A 655 -14.03 -4.28 -2.02
N GLU A 656 -13.40 -3.26 -1.42
CA GLU A 656 -13.64 -2.87 -0.03
C GLU A 656 -14.96 -2.11 0.11
N LEU A 657 -15.19 -1.17 -0.79
CA LEU A 657 -16.35 -0.30 -0.77
C LEU A 657 -17.54 -0.89 -1.56
N SER A 658 -17.29 -1.83 -2.48
CA SER A 658 -18.26 -2.34 -3.45
C SER A 658 -18.95 -1.20 -4.22
N VAL A 659 -18.18 -0.20 -4.66
CA VAL A 659 -18.61 0.94 -5.47
C VAL A 659 -17.88 0.92 -6.81
N ARG A 660 -18.51 1.44 -7.85
CA ARG A 660 -17.87 1.63 -9.16
C ARG A 660 -17.08 2.93 -9.17
N VAL A 661 -15.86 2.86 -9.67
CA VAL A 661 -14.97 4.02 -9.83
C VAL A 661 -14.63 4.18 -11.30
N PHE A 662 -14.82 5.37 -11.85
CA PHE A 662 -14.46 5.71 -13.24
C PHE A 662 -13.29 6.67 -13.24
N GLY A 663 -12.37 6.47 -14.19
CA GLY A 663 -11.34 7.44 -14.50
C GLY A 663 -11.89 8.63 -15.30
N ASN A 664 -11.05 9.65 -15.44
CA ASN A 664 -11.35 10.86 -16.19
C ASN A 664 -10.12 11.27 -17.03
N PRO A 665 -10.13 11.04 -18.36
CA PRO A 665 -9.00 11.37 -19.24
C PRO A 665 -8.71 12.88 -19.34
N SER A 666 -9.59 13.74 -18.84
CA SER A 666 -9.44 15.20 -18.89
C SER A 666 -8.77 15.80 -17.66
N LEU A 667 -8.34 14.98 -16.70
CA LEU A 667 -7.64 15.46 -15.52
C LEU A 667 -6.34 16.18 -15.87
N GLN A 668 -6.08 17.23 -15.12
CA GLN A 668 -4.87 18.02 -15.22
C GLN A 668 -4.03 17.86 -13.94
N SER A 669 -2.73 18.14 -14.06
CA SER A 669 -1.83 18.13 -12.91
C SER A 669 -2.19 19.23 -11.92
N THR A 670 -1.91 18.99 -10.66
CA THR A 670 -2.03 19.95 -9.56
C THR A 670 -0.68 20.59 -9.32
N ASP A 671 -0.55 21.92 -9.50
CA ASP A 671 0.65 22.65 -9.11
C ASP A 671 0.56 23.04 -7.64
N ILE A 672 1.68 22.95 -6.91
CA ILE A 672 1.70 23.17 -5.45
C ILE A 672 2.85 24.09 -5.08
N LEU A 673 2.52 25.13 -4.30
CA LEU A 673 3.50 25.96 -3.63
C LEU A 673 3.53 25.63 -2.13
N ASN A 674 4.68 25.22 -1.64
CA ASN A 674 4.87 24.74 -0.27
C ASN A 674 5.66 25.74 0.56
N TYR A 675 5.21 25.98 1.80
CA TYR A 675 5.93 26.74 2.81
C TYR A 675 5.98 25.95 4.11
N ASP A 676 7.17 25.82 4.68
CA ASP A 676 7.42 25.10 5.92
C ASP A 676 8.27 25.94 6.87
N LEU A 677 7.90 25.92 8.16
CA LEU A 677 8.71 26.47 9.24
C LEU A 677 8.75 25.45 10.38
N ARG A 678 9.94 24.99 10.76
CA ARG A 678 10.13 23.97 11.78
C ARG A 678 11.15 24.42 12.83
N GLY A 679 10.79 24.31 14.11
CA GLY A 679 11.69 24.47 15.25
C GLY A 679 11.88 23.16 15.98
N GLU A 680 13.12 22.76 16.19
CA GLU A 680 13.53 21.54 16.87
C GLU A 680 14.39 21.89 18.07
N PHE A 681 14.11 21.30 19.22
CA PHE A 681 14.76 21.56 20.50
C PHE A 681 15.21 20.25 21.12
N TYR A 682 16.49 20.14 21.40
CA TYR A 682 17.13 18.92 21.93
C TYR A 682 17.65 19.19 23.34
N TYR A 683 17.37 18.24 24.22
CA TYR A 683 17.68 18.31 25.65
C TYR A 683 18.58 17.17 26.07
N ASP A 684 19.15 17.22 27.29
CA ASP A 684 19.92 16.13 27.84
C ASP A 684 19.10 14.82 27.91
N GLY A 685 19.78 13.70 27.70
CA GLY A 685 19.16 12.37 27.82
C GLY A 685 18.31 11.91 26.63
N GLY A 686 18.41 12.62 25.49
CA GLY A 686 17.67 12.28 24.27
C GLY A 686 16.25 12.84 24.22
N ASP A 687 15.85 13.64 25.20
CA ASP A 687 14.56 14.34 25.16
C ASP A 687 14.56 15.36 24.03
N ASN A 688 13.44 15.48 23.35
CA ASN A 688 13.29 16.44 22.27
C ASN A 688 11.86 17.00 22.20
N PHE A 689 11.75 18.17 21.56
CA PHE A 689 10.48 18.79 21.27
C PHE A 689 10.57 19.50 19.92
N THR A 690 9.56 19.28 19.05
CA THR A 690 9.51 19.85 17.72
C THR A 690 8.18 20.55 17.49
N VAL A 691 8.22 21.68 16.82
CA VAL A 691 7.04 22.41 16.33
C VAL A 691 7.22 22.68 14.85
N SER A 692 6.25 22.31 14.02
CA SER A 692 6.24 22.61 12.59
C SER A 692 4.98 23.38 12.21
N LEU A 693 5.13 24.40 11.37
CA LEU A 693 4.04 25.10 10.69
C LEU A 693 4.17 24.83 9.20
N PHE A 694 3.06 24.59 8.53
CA PHE A 694 3.05 24.38 7.09
C PHE A 694 1.86 25.09 6.44
N TYR A 695 2.07 25.51 5.19
CA TYR A 695 1.05 26.04 4.31
C TYR A 695 1.32 25.56 2.89
N LYS A 696 0.29 25.09 2.21
CA LYS A 696 0.33 24.60 0.83
C LYS A 696 -0.80 25.26 0.04
N ASP A 697 -0.45 25.82 -1.10
CA ASP A 697 -1.37 26.40 -2.07
C ASP A 697 -1.43 25.48 -3.30
N LEU A 698 -2.63 25.02 -3.67
CA LEU A 698 -2.86 24.01 -4.71
C LEU A 698 -3.67 24.64 -5.85
N GLU A 699 -3.15 24.58 -7.06
CA GLU A 699 -3.89 24.90 -8.28
C GLU A 699 -4.40 23.61 -8.93
N LEU A 700 -5.68 23.54 -9.26
CA LEU A 700 -6.37 22.38 -9.87
C LEU A 700 -6.24 21.08 -9.06
N PRO A 701 -6.51 21.07 -7.75
CA PRO A 701 -6.45 19.84 -6.96
C PRO A 701 -7.39 18.77 -7.50
N ILE A 702 -6.91 17.48 -7.49
CA ILE A 702 -7.71 16.34 -7.94
C ILE A 702 -8.49 15.79 -6.76
N GLU A 703 -9.81 15.63 -6.95
CA GLU A 703 -10.73 15.14 -5.94
C GLU A 703 -11.59 13.99 -6.45
N GLN A 704 -11.99 13.12 -5.51
CA GLN A 704 -12.95 12.05 -5.76
C GLN A 704 -14.35 12.51 -5.32
N VAL A 705 -15.30 12.40 -6.24
CA VAL A 705 -16.69 12.84 -6.02
C VAL A 705 -17.67 11.72 -6.36
N GLU A 706 -18.84 11.76 -5.71
CA GLU A 706 -19.94 10.91 -6.09
C GLU A 706 -20.41 11.28 -7.51
N GLY A 707 -20.65 10.29 -8.35
CA GLY A 707 -21.18 10.44 -9.70
C GLY A 707 -22.65 10.04 -9.77
N ALA A 708 -23.29 10.34 -10.90
CA ALA A 708 -24.65 9.87 -11.15
C ALA A 708 -24.65 8.34 -11.32
N GLY A 709 -25.26 7.63 -10.39
CA GLY A 709 -25.50 6.19 -10.43
C GLY A 709 -26.98 5.85 -10.60
N SER A 710 -27.33 4.58 -10.66
CA SER A 710 -28.72 4.12 -10.45
C SER A 710 -29.08 4.18 -8.97
N ASP A 711 -30.35 4.23 -8.64
CA ASP A 711 -30.89 4.50 -7.28
C ASP A 711 -30.25 3.71 -6.11
N ASP A 712 -29.58 2.62 -6.37
CA ASP A 712 -28.97 1.74 -5.36
C ASP A 712 -27.42 1.60 -5.47
N ASP A 713 -26.78 2.20 -6.49
CA ASP A 713 -25.34 2.06 -6.71
C ASP A 713 -24.60 3.41 -6.60
N THR A 714 -23.74 3.56 -5.61
CA THR A 714 -22.80 4.67 -5.54
C THR A 714 -21.75 4.51 -6.63
N VAL A 715 -21.55 5.56 -7.40
CA VAL A 715 -20.51 5.67 -8.43
C VAL A 715 -19.55 6.78 -8.02
N LEU A 716 -18.26 6.54 -8.10
CA LEU A 716 -17.23 7.53 -7.82
C LEU A 716 -16.48 7.90 -9.11
N ARG A 717 -16.06 9.14 -9.23
CA ARG A 717 -15.23 9.64 -10.33
C ARG A 717 -14.26 10.72 -9.85
N TYR A 718 -13.31 11.05 -10.69
CA TYR A 718 -12.30 12.07 -10.41
C TYR A 718 -12.57 13.36 -11.17
N ILE A 719 -12.35 14.49 -10.51
CA ILE A 719 -12.43 15.83 -11.10
C ILE A 719 -11.26 16.69 -10.61
N ASN A 720 -10.94 17.77 -11.34
CA ASN A 720 -10.13 18.85 -10.79
C ASN A 720 -11.02 19.87 -10.09
N GLY A 721 -10.64 20.29 -8.88
CA GLY A 721 -11.13 21.53 -8.28
C GLY A 721 -10.45 22.75 -8.91
N ASP A 722 -10.95 23.95 -8.62
CA ASP A 722 -10.35 25.18 -9.15
C ASP A 722 -9.10 25.58 -8.35
N SER A 723 -9.18 25.51 -7.03
CA SER A 723 -8.09 25.83 -6.11
C SER A 723 -8.26 25.10 -4.78
N GLY A 724 -7.18 24.94 -4.06
CA GLY A 724 -7.21 24.39 -2.72
C GLY A 724 -6.09 24.93 -1.85
N GLU A 725 -6.27 24.90 -0.54
CA GLU A 725 -5.23 25.23 0.41
C GLU A 725 -5.24 24.26 1.58
N VAL A 726 -4.05 24.03 2.15
CA VAL A 726 -3.86 23.19 3.35
C VAL A 726 -2.87 23.88 4.27
N TYR A 727 -3.24 24.02 5.54
CA TYR A 727 -2.36 24.63 6.54
C TYR A 727 -2.51 23.96 7.90
N GLY A 728 -1.46 24.06 8.71
CA GLY A 728 -1.53 23.46 10.04
C GLY A 728 -0.29 23.65 10.88
N VAL A 729 -0.38 23.08 12.08
CA VAL A 729 0.70 23.01 13.06
C VAL A 729 0.87 21.58 13.54
N GLU A 730 2.11 21.15 13.64
CA GLU A 730 2.52 19.85 14.16
C GLU A 730 3.36 20.04 15.42
N PHE A 731 3.08 19.25 16.45
CA PHE A 731 3.88 19.14 17.67
C PHE A 731 4.35 17.71 17.80
N GLU A 732 5.60 17.51 18.17
CA GLU A 732 6.20 16.22 18.45
C GLU A 732 7.09 16.33 19.68
N GLY A 733 7.16 15.27 20.49
CA GLY A 733 8.05 15.26 21.64
C GLY A 733 8.31 13.88 22.19
N LEU A 734 9.49 13.75 22.77
CA LEU A 734 9.94 12.62 23.57
C LEU A 734 10.42 13.14 24.91
N LYS A 735 9.93 12.59 26.00
CA LYS A 735 10.32 12.91 27.36
C LYS A 735 10.64 11.68 28.16
N THR A 736 11.85 11.54 28.61
CA THR A 736 12.29 10.54 29.57
C THR A 736 11.80 10.91 30.96
N LEU A 737 11.23 9.95 31.68
CA LEU A 737 10.67 10.09 33.02
C LEU A 737 11.45 9.21 34.01
N PRO A 738 11.35 9.46 35.33
CA PRO A 738 11.99 8.59 36.34
C PRO A 738 11.48 7.15 36.26
N ALA A 739 12.27 6.23 36.77
CA ALA A 739 11.97 4.80 36.94
C ALA A 739 11.80 4.02 35.61
N GLY A 740 12.50 4.42 34.56
CA GLY A 740 12.44 3.73 33.23
C GLY A 740 11.20 4.04 32.40
N LEU A 741 10.42 5.01 32.83
CA LEU A 741 9.28 5.49 32.02
C LEU A 741 9.73 6.50 30.99
N PHE A 742 9.02 6.53 29.84
CA PHE A 742 9.14 7.61 28.84
C PHE A 742 7.79 7.87 28.19
N LEU A 743 7.58 9.12 27.82
CA LEU A 743 6.40 9.59 27.12
C LEU A 743 6.84 10.13 25.75
N SER A 744 6.25 9.63 24.69
CA SER A 744 6.42 10.18 23.34
C SER A 744 5.08 10.38 22.68
N GLY A 745 5.04 11.31 21.74
CA GLY A 745 3.82 11.50 20.98
C GLY A 745 3.88 12.69 20.05
N ASN A 746 2.86 12.80 19.23
CA ASN A 746 2.68 13.92 18.33
C ASN A 746 1.21 14.31 18.21
N VAL A 747 1.00 15.57 17.87
CA VAL A 747 -0.31 16.16 17.60
C VAL A 747 -0.19 17.01 16.36
N THR A 748 -1.03 16.74 15.37
CA THR A 748 -1.21 17.58 14.19
C THR A 748 -2.57 18.24 14.27
N LEU A 749 -2.61 19.53 14.08
CA LEU A 749 -3.84 20.34 13.95
C LEU A 749 -3.77 21.02 12.59
N SER A 750 -4.72 20.71 11.71
CA SER A 750 -4.71 21.26 10.34
C SER A 750 -6.11 21.51 9.83
N ASP A 751 -6.22 22.39 8.86
CA ASP A 751 -7.45 22.59 8.08
C ASP A 751 -7.11 22.69 6.59
N SER A 752 -8.11 22.49 5.76
CA SER A 752 -7.99 22.62 4.31
C SER A 752 -9.28 23.17 3.73
N GLU A 753 -9.16 23.83 2.59
CA GLU A 753 -10.29 24.31 1.81
C GLU A 753 -10.05 23.97 0.34
N ILE A 754 -11.07 23.49 -0.34
CA ILE A 754 -11.10 23.33 -1.80
C ILE A 754 -12.31 24.06 -2.34
N SER A 755 -12.13 24.77 -3.45
CA SER A 755 -13.21 25.39 -4.21
C SER A 755 -13.41 24.67 -5.54
N ILE A 756 -14.66 24.35 -5.86
CA ILE A 756 -15.05 23.65 -7.10
C ILE A 756 -16.15 24.47 -7.76
N THR A 757 -15.87 25.01 -8.95
CA THR A 757 -16.90 25.72 -9.73
C THR A 757 -18.01 24.76 -10.11
N SER A 758 -19.18 25.02 -9.57
CA SER A 758 -20.33 24.12 -9.70
C SER A 758 -20.82 23.99 -11.12
N ASN A 759 -20.62 22.79 -11.70
CA ASN A 759 -21.39 22.32 -12.86
C ASN A 759 -22.51 21.38 -12.42
N ASN A 760 -23.09 21.52 -11.22
CA ASN A 760 -24.00 20.59 -10.55
C ASN A 760 -23.41 19.22 -10.20
N GLU A 761 -22.09 19.14 -10.06
CA GLU A 761 -21.40 17.88 -9.81
C GLU A 761 -21.25 17.56 -8.31
N VAL A 762 -21.22 18.58 -7.45
CA VAL A 762 -21.13 18.44 -5.99
C VAL A 762 -22.17 19.28 -5.27
N THR A 763 -22.60 18.86 -4.08
CA THR A 763 -23.50 19.63 -3.22
C THR A 763 -22.77 20.79 -2.57
N ASN A 764 -21.57 20.55 -2.04
CA ASN A 764 -20.74 21.54 -1.36
C ASN A 764 -19.58 21.97 -2.26
N THR A 765 -19.60 23.22 -2.75
CA THR A 765 -18.58 23.76 -3.64
C THR A 765 -17.33 24.23 -2.90
N ASP A 766 -17.48 24.61 -1.64
CA ASP A 766 -16.40 25.03 -0.76
C ASP A 766 -16.42 24.14 0.48
N ARG A 767 -15.40 23.31 0.65
CA ARG A 767 -15.32 22.30 1.69
C ARG A 767 -13.87 21.90 1.98
N ARG A 768 -13.67 21.06 2.99
CA ARG A 768 -12.37 20.40 3.20
C ARG A 768 -12.05 19.43 2.05
N LEU A 769 -10.76 19.19 1.82
CA LEU A 769 -10.29 18.13 0.94
C LEU A 769 -10.76 16.76 1.45
N THR A 770 -11.07 15.84 0.54
CA THR A 770 -11.40 14.45 0.89
C THR A 770 -10.23 13.80 1.62
N GLY A 771 -10.54 13.01 2.66
CA GLY A 771 -9.56 12.34 3.50
C GLY A 771 -8.86 13.22 4.55
N HIS A 772 -9.06 14.55 4.54
CA HIS A 772 -8.41 15.46 5.47
C HIS A 772 -9.03 15.38 6.88
N SER A 773 -8.20 15.07 7.87
CA SER A 773 -8.54 15.09 9.30
C SER A 773 -8.07 16.39 9.96
N LYS A 774 -8.95 17.08 10.71
CA LYS A 774 -8.61 18.33 11.43
C LYS A 774 -7.58 18.14 12.52
N TYR A 775 -7.56 16.97 13.14
CA TYR A 775 -6.53 16.61 14.10
C TYR A 775 -6.14 15.15 13.98
N VAL A 776 -4.88 14.89 14.27
CA VAL A 776 -4.31 13.56 14.46
C VAL A 776 -3.53 13.57 15.76
N VAL A 777 -3.76 12.61 16.63
CA VAL A 777 -3.07 12.47 17.91
C VAL A 777 -2.48 11.08 18.02
N ASN A 778 -1.18 11.01 18.27
CA ASN A 778 -0.46 9.80 18.67
C ASN A 778 0.17 10.04 20.05
N ALA A 779 -0.04 9.11 20.96
CA ALA A 779 0.58 9.15 22.28
C ALA A 779 1.09 7.76 22.64
N SER A 780 2.29 7.70 23.21
CA SER A 780 2.92 6.46 23.65
C SER A 780 3.48 6.64 25.05
N LEU A 781 3.06 5.78 25.96
CA LEU A 781 3.68 5.63 27.28
C LEU A 781 4.48 4.33 27.28
N GLY A 782 5.79 4.44 27.39
CA GLY A 782 6.70 3.31 27.44
C GLY A 782 7.33 3.15 28.82
N TYR A 783 7.74 1.92 29.10
CA TYR A 783 8.45 1.51 30.30
C TYR A 783 9.54 0.51 29.96
N ASP A 784 10.75 0.75 30.42
CA ASP A 784 11.86 -0.20 30.38
C ASP A 784 12.35 -0.44 31.82
N SER A 785 12.40 -1.71 32.24
CA SER A 785 12.86 -2.05 33.57
C SER A 785 14.37 -1.83 33.71
N PRO A 786 14.86 -1.44 34.90
CA PRO A 786 16.29 -1.21 35.14
C PRO A 786 17.18 -2.45 34.95
N ASP A 787 16.61 -3.65 34.99
CA ASP A 787 17.29 -4.92 34.75
C ASP A 787 17.21 -5.35 33.26
N GLU A 788 16.65 -4.48 32.39
CA GLU A 788 16.48 -4.67 30.95
C GLU A 788 15.67 -5.93 30.55
N ARG A 789 14.95 -6.54 31.50
CA ARG A 789 14.19 -7.77 31.28
C ARG A 789 12.75 -7.54 30.89
N HIS A 790 12.21 -6.36 31.12
CA HIS A 790 10.81 -6.04 30.85
C HIS A 790 10.71 -4.73 30.09
N SER A 791 9.96 -4.75 29.00
CA SER A 791 9.58 -3.56 28.24
C SER A 791 8.08 -3.57 28.03
N ALA A 792 7.44 -2.43 28.22
CA ALA A 792 6.02 -2.27 27.96
C ALA A 792 5.75 -0.98 27.20
N SER A 793 4.75 -0.99 26.32
CA SER A 793 4.30 0.21 25.58
C SER A 793 2.78 0.23 25.50
N LEU A 794 2.21 1.36 25.88
CA LEU A 794 0.80 1.65 25.68
C LEU A 794 0.70 2.74 24.61
N LEU A 795 0.07 2.41 23.46
CA LEU A 795 0.01 3.28 22.28
C LEU A 795 -1.44 3.70 22.04
N TYR A 796 -1.67 4.99 21.89
CA TYR A 796 -2.98 5.55 21.53
C TYR A 796 -2.86 6.34 20.23
N ASN A 797 -3.76 6.05 19.28
CA ASN A 797 -3.88 6.75 18.01
C ASN A 797 -5.33 7.16 17.79
N VAL A 798 -5.57 8.39 17.37
CA VAL A 798 -6.90 8.86 16.93
C VAL A 798 -6.76 9.96 15.89
N SER A 799 -7.63 9.93 14.88
CA SER A 799 -7.85 11.04 13.94
C SER A 799 -9.28 11.57 14.05
N SER A 800 -9.47 12.84 13.70
CA SER A 800 -10.82 13.41 13.61
C SER A 800 -11.61 12.81 12.46
N GLU A 801 -12.90 13.09 12.42
CA GLU A 801 -13.72 12.86 11.23
C GLU A 801 -13.06 13.43 9.97
N ARG A 802 -13.27 12.75 8.84
CA ARG A 802 -12.78 13.18 7.53
C ARG A 802 -13.82 12.91 6.45
N ILE A 803 -13.83 13.75 5.40
CA ILE A 803 -14.70 13.53 4.25
C ILE A 803 -14.22 12.26 3.54
N PHE A 804 -15.13 11.30 3.38
CA PHE A 804 -14.88 10.05 2.69
C PHE A 804 -15.06 10.22 1.17
N PHE A 805 -16.19 10.81 0.76
CA PHE A 805 -16.43 11.32 -0.59
C PHE A 805 -17.36 12.54 -0.54
N ALA A 806 -17.24 13.39 -1.56
CA ALA A 806 -18.10 14.55 -1.70
C ALA A 806 -19.50 14.16 -2.14
N GLY A 807 -20.53 14.70 -1.46
CA GLY A 807 -21.92 14.41 -1.77
C GLY A 807 -22.42 15.16 -3.02
N THR A 808 -23.45 14.60 -3.64
CA THR A 808 -24.13 15.16 -4.81
C THR A 808 -25.65 15.17 -4.63
N SER A 809 -26.37 15.80 -5.58
CA SER A 809 -27.84 15.79 -5.63
C SER A 809 -28.54 16.26 -4.34
N GLY A 810 -27.88 17.15 -3.59
CA GLY A 810 -28.40 17.75 -2.34
C GLY A 810 -28.14 16.93 -1.08
N ASN A 811 -27.48 15.77 -1.17
CA ASN A 811 -26.92 15.08 -0.02
C ASN A 811 -25.63 15.79 0.40
N ASP A 812 -25.36 15.85 1.70
CA ASP A 812 -24.11 16.37 2.26
C ASP A 812 -22.94 15.42 1.97
N ASP A 813 -21.72 15.85 2.25
CA ASP A 813 -20.53 14.99 2.15
C ASP A 813 -20.66 13.79 3.10
N ALA A 814 -20.13 12.66 2.71
CA ALA A 814 -20.03 11.48 3.58
C ALA A 814 -18.77 11.57 4.44
N PHE A 815 -18.89 11.30 5.74
CA PHE A 815 -17.81 11.40 6.72
C PHE A 815 -17.48 10.05 7.33
N GLU A 816 -16.22 9.68 7.31
CA GLU A 816 -15.66 8.66 8.20
C GLU A 816 -15.53 9.26 9.59
N GLN A 817 -16.11 8.57 10.59
CA GLN A 817 -16.10 9.01 11.96
C GLN A 817 -14.76 8.75 12.65
N PRO A 818 -14.43 9.45 13.75
CA PRO A 818 -13.17 9.23 14.47
C PRO A 818 -12.99 7.77 14.89
N PHE A 819 -11.86 7.16 14.49
CA PHE A 819 -11.46 5.83 14.93
C PHE A 819 -10.29 5.97 15.91
N GLY A 820 -10.51 5.60 17.17
CA GLY A 820 -9.49 5.61 18.22
C GLY A 820 -9.01 4.20 18.52
N SER A 821 -7.70 3.92 18.36
CA SER A 821 -7.07 2.65 18.76
C SER A 821 -6.20 2.83 19.99
N LEU A 822 -6.34 1.92 20.95
CA LEU A 822 -5.45 1.78 22.10
C LEU A 822 -4.81 0.39 22.04
N ASP A 823 -3.47 0.36 21.96
CA ASP A 823 -2.71 -0.87 21.81
C ASP A 823 -1.76 -1.06 23.00
N LEU A 824 -1.61 -2.28 23.48
CA LEU A 824 -0.68 -2.66 24.57
C LEU A 824 0.32 -3.69 24.05
N ILE A 825 1.59 -3.40 24.19
CA ILE A 825 2.68 -4.33 23.90
C ILE A 825 3.49 -4.57 25.16
N TYR A 826 3.79 -5.83 25.44
CA TYR A 826 4.66 -6.21 26.56
C TYR A 826 5.69 -7.23 26.08
N ASN A 827 6.97 -6.94 26.32
CA ASN A 827 8.08 -7.83 26.02
C ASN A 827 8.74 -8.28 27.33
N TYR A 828 9.03 -9.57 27.42
CA TYR A 828 9.81 -10.17 28.48
C TYR A 828 11.04 -10.86 27.89
N TYR A 829 12.21 -10.50 28.41
CA TYR A 829 13.52 -11.04 27.99
C TYR A 829 14.07 -11.94 29.08
N PRO A 830 13.77 -13.26 29.06
CA PRO A 830 14.33 -14.22 30.03
C PRO A 830 15.87 -14.28 30.03
N THR A 831 16.43 -14.15 28.82
CA THR A 831 17.87 -14.07 28.52
C THR A 831 18.09 -13.05 27.39
N GLU A 832 19.34 -12.68 27.14
CA GLU A 832 19.71 -11.79 26.02
C GLU A 832 19.31 -12.34 24.64
N ASN A 833 19.22 -13.65 24.53
CA ASN A 833 18.91 -14.38 23.29
C ASN A 833 17.43 -14.74 23.11
N LEU A 834 16.59 -14.57 24.13
CA LEU A 834 15.21 -15.03 24.09
C LEU A 834 14.26 -13.92 24.50
N SER A 835 13.22 -13.69 23.68
CA SER A 835 12.15 -12.74 23.99
C SER A 835 10.77 -13.37 23.84
N LEU A 836 9.87 -13.02 24.74
CA LEU A 836 8.46 -13.33 24.72
C LEU A 836 7.69 -12.02 24.60
N LYS A 837 6.86 -11.87 23.55
CA LYS A 837 6.06 -10.68 23.28
C LYS A 837 4.57 -11.01 23.37
N VAL A 838 3.83 -10.17 24.10
CA VAL A 838 2.36 -10.14 24.08
C VAL A 838 1.94 -8.81 23.50
N LYS A 839 1.05 -8.86 22.50
CA LYS A 839 0.48 -7.68 21.85
C LYS A 839 -1.04 -7.74 21.90
N VAL A 840 -1.67 -6.66 22.34
CA VAL A 840 -3.13 -6.47 22.28
C VAL A 840 -3.41 -5.21 21.51
N THR A 841 -4.17 -5.29 20.42
CA THR A 841 -4.54 -4.14 19.59
C THR A 841 -6.03 -3.87 19.66
N ASN A 842 -6.39 -2.60 19.50
CA ASN A 842 -7.77 -2.12 19.60
C ASN A 842 -8.46 -2.50 20.92
N LEU A 843 -7.80 -2.24 22.07
CA LEU A 843 -8.34 -2.47 23.42
C LEU A 843 -9.66 -1.72 23.67
N LEU A 844 -9.95 -0.66 22.91
CA LEU A 844 -11.20 0.11 23.01
C LEU A 844 -12.35 -0.54 22.25
N ASP A 845 -12.07 -1.60 21.51
CA ASP A 845 -13.04 -2.30 20.65
C ASP A 845 -13.79 -1.34 19.70
N SER A 846 -13.05 -0.41 19.12
CA SER A 846 -13.60 0.60 18.22
C SER A 846 -13.99 -0.04 16.89
N SER A 847 -15.14 0.38 16.34
CA SER A 847 -15.61 0.03 14.99
C SER A 847 -15.42 1.19 14.03
N ARG A 848 -15.41 0.91 12.72
CA ARG A 848 -15.38 1.95 11.68
C ARG A 848 -16.81 2.34 11.31
N GLU A 849 -17.07 3.63 11.33
CA GLU A 849 -18.40 4.19 11.06
C GLU A 849 -18.32 5.31 10.04
N PHE A 850 -19.29 5.35 9.13
CA PHE A 850 -19.40 6.37 8.10
C PHE A 850 -20.82 6.96 8.13
N GLU A 851 -20.90 8.28 8.12
CA GLU A 851 -22.16 9.00 8.21
C GLU A 851 -22.32 10.01 7.09
N GLN A 852 -23.56 10.19 6.63
CA GLN A 852 -23.90 11.19 5.61
C GLN A 852 -25.24 11.82 5.96
N LYS A 853 -25.37 13.16 5.80
CA LYS A 853 -26.67 13.81 5.88
C LYS A 853 -27.38 13.74 4.55
N ASN A 854 -28.61 13.28 4.57
CA ASN A 854 -29.46 13.29 3.39
C ASN A 854 -30.00 14.69 3.06
N SER A 855 -30.65 14.84 1.91
CA SER A 855 -31.25 16.10 1.44
C SER A 855 -32.31 16.68 2.38
N SER A 856 -32.86 15.89 3.31
CA SER A 856 -33.77 16.37 4.37
C SER A 856 -33.05 16.82 5.65
N GLY A 857 -31.72 16.73 5.71
CA GLY A 857 -30.89 17.11 6.86
C GLY A 857 -30.79 16.03 7.95
N THR A 858 -31.25 14.81 7.68
CA THR A 858 -31.14 13.68 8.61
C THR A 858 -29.79 13.01 8.47
N ASN A 859 -29.09 12.81 9.61
CA ASN A 859 -27.84 12.07 9.66
C ASN A 859 -28.09 10.57 9.54
N VAL A 860 -27.45 9.91 8.60
CA VAL A 860 -27.60 8.47 8.30
C VAL A 860 -26.23 7.81 8.44
N LYS A 861 -26.15 6.76 9.25
CA LYS A 861 -24.98 5.87 9.28
C LYS A 861 -25.02 4.99 8.03
N ILE A 862 -24.25 5.39 7.00
CA ILE A 862 -24.25 4.74 5.68
C ILE A 862 -23.43 3.46 5.64
N LEU A 863 -22.39 3.35 6.49
CA LEU A 863 -21.57 2.15 6.64
C LEU A 863 -21.10 1.98 8.07
N GLU A 864 -21.13 0.76 8.57
CA GLU A 864 -20.60 0.33 9.86
C GLU A 864 -19.85 -0.99 9.67
N GLN A 865 -18.63 -1.07 10.20
CA GLN A 865 -17.76 -2.25 10.11
C GLN A 865 -17.15 -2.56 11.47
N GLU A 866 -17.34 -3.77 11.96
CA GLU A 866 -16.69 -4.30 13.16
C GLU A 866 -15.22 -4.60 12.88
N VAL A 867 -14.33 -4.32 13.85
CA VAL A 867 -12.89 -4.54 13.76
C VAL A 867 -12.43 -5.57 14.79
N GLY A 868 -12.96 -5.52 16.02
CA GLY A 868 -12.62 -6.37 17.13
C GLY A 868 -11.26 -6.08 17.77
N THR A 869 -11.02 -6.74 18.91
CA THR A 869 -9.73 -6.70 19.62
C THR A 869 -8.87 -7.90 19.22
N SER A 870 -7.62 -7.66 18.82
CA SER A 870 -6.68 -8.74 18.50
C SER A 870 -5.67 -8.96 19.63
N VAL A 871 -5.38 -10.22 19.94
CA VAL A 871 -4.37 -10.64 20.94
C VAL A 871 -3.36 -11.54 20.26
N GLY A 872 -2.08 -11.17 20.31
CA GLY A 872 -0.97 -11.94 19.74
C GLY A 872 0.07 -12.31 20.79
N LEU A 873 0.68 -13.47 20.61
CA LEU A 873 1.79 -13.99 21.41
C LEU A 873 2.90 -14.42 20.47
N SER A 874 4.13 -13.94 20.66
CA SER A 874 5.27 -14.40 19.87
C SER A 874 6.49 -14.69 20.74
N LEU A 875 7.26 -15.68 20.31
CA LEU A 875 8.52 -16.12 20.90
C LEU A 875 9.62 -15.93 19.86
N SER A 876 10.65 -15.17 20.21
CA SER A 876 11.80 -14.95 19.34
C SER A 876 13.08 -15.38 20.01
N TRP A 877 13.93 -16.03 19.23
CA TRP A 877 15.29 -16.43 19.64
C TRP A 877 16.30 -15.83 18.66
N LYS A 878 17.41 -15.34 19.20
CA LYS A 878 18.53 -14.77 18.45
C LYS A 878 19.83 -15.35 18.98
N TYR A 879 20.76 -15.60 18.04
CA TYR A 879 22.14 -16.02 18.34
C TYR A 879 22.99 -14.80 18.57
#